data_f41ef721f15586a61b4304e445ed33e1
#
_entry.id   f41ef721f15586a61b4304e445ed33e1
#
_cell.length_a   1.000
_cell.length_b   1.000
_cell.length_c   1.000
_cell.angle_alpha   90.00
_cell.angle_beta   90.00
_cell.angle_gamma   90.00
#
_symmetry.space_group_name_H-M   'P 1'
#
loop_
_entity.id
_entity.type
_entity.pdbx_description
1 polymer ?
#
loop_
_entity_poly.entity_id
_entity_poly.type
_entity_poly.pdbx_seq_one_letter_code
_entity_poly.pdbx_strand_id
1 'polypeptide(L)'
;MKKILAAIGVLSLSLNGMQAQESSKFNFSLARQLKHSRIQNREIALFVQGDASVVREKTEALGGTFKYSAGDIHAIRIPLSGIQELAACAEIRRIESNDLQLEPLNDRMVEMNHVSEVHLGFNLPQGYQGDGVIMGIIDEGIDYTHPDFRDNSGRTRIAFLWDQANINFDAATQAQPYGYGKEYTGSQIDTSTQHYDSPTSHGTHVAGIACGNGRALNNYRGVAPNADMIVVKMNLNRPDNEFLSSLVDAVKYIFDKADSLGKPAVINISLGTYFGSHDGKDIQALAIDNLISARPGHVVVCSAGNAGNAPIHLGYEASADTQFTWMQPGTQSLHIQAWGDSGVFGNIRFSVGIDRVRPTRQSLAALPFRAGDLDPGVLKTDTLFDAQGNQLGLIESMVQYWNGAYGLDYRIYPDSIVNINGSDTSRYFWRFSSTGLGRFDAWSYDMVFDNLPDSISYPDIRNYRKPDTDQTLVSSFTCSDKVITVGSYANRNYYTNANFATTMDTSIVVGKLSSFSSKGPTRDGRIKPDITATGEWVLSCGTQAELNQLVAVEPEKVAAGRKHKRSSGTSMSSPVVAGIAALYLEKNPSADWQEVKNALLRCADQDQYTGNNLPDNDWGYGKVDAYAVVRGCTVGIEETGDSPYIDFGVYPNPASASTTFHFDLSLLRDNREPRIRITDPVGRTIKSFVLNRAAGTLEAAITDLAPGYYTVSLETDRRILRTIRLAVVR
;
A
#
# COMPACT_ATOMS: atom_id res chain seq x y z
N MET A 1 66.91 36.85 29.06
CA MET A 1 65.89 35.77 29.10
C MET A 1 64.47 36.26 29.40
N LYS A 2 64.20 37.15 30.41
CA LYS A 2 62.82 37.60 30.72
C LYS A 2 62.12 38.40 29.59
N LYS A 3 62.83 39.13 28.76
CA LYS A 3 62.22 39.88 27.62
C LYS A 3 61.91 39.02 26.40
N ILE A 4 62.61 37.90 26.21
CA ILE A 4 62.35 36.95 25.11
C ILE A 4 61.14 36.05 25.45
N LEU A 5 60.98 35.67 26.72
CA LEU A 5 59.78 34.90 27.15
C LEU A 5 58.49 35.73 27.12
N ALA A 6 58.52 37.04 27.34
CA ALA A 6 57.36 37.91 27.22
C ALA A 6 56.95 38.11 25.75
N ALA A 7 57.90 38.20 24.79
CA ALA A 7 57.59 38.30 23.37
C ALA A 7 57.03 37.01 22.81
N ILE A 8 57.47 35.83 23.22
CA ILE A 8 56.93 34.54 22.84
C ILE A 8 55.53 34.31 23.42
N GLY A 9 55.29 34.76 24.69
CA GLY A 9 53.96 34.68 25.31
C GLY A 9 52.93 35.59 24.67
N VAL A 10 53.33 36.79 24.19
CA VAL A 10 52.43 37.73 23.49
C VAL A 10 52.16 37.24 22.07
N LEU A 11 53.14 36.63 21.37
CA LEU A 11 52.94 36.05 20.05
C LEU A 11 52.03 34.80 20.08
N SER A 12 52.15 33.94 21.11
CA SER A 12 51.28 32.76 21.26
C SER A 12 49.86 33.13 21.68
N LEU A 13 49.67 34.17 22.48
CA LEU A 13 48.35 34.71 22.82
C LEU A 13 47.67 35.39 21.64
N SER A 14 48.41 36.10 20.78
CA SER A 14 47.87 36.71 19.57
C SER A 14 47.51 35.66 18.49
N LEU A 15 48.30 34.61 18.30
CA LEU A 15 47.99 33.49 17.40
C LEU A 15 46.78 32.70 17.86
N ASN A 16 46.64 32.39 19.17
CA ASN A 16 45.45 31.72 19.69
C ASN A 16 44.20 32.63 19.67
N GLY A 17 44.36 33.94 19.80
CA GLY A 17 43.28 34.92 19.65
C GLY A 17 42.78 35.03 18.20
N MET A 18 43.67 35.03 17.23
CA MET A 18 43.32 35.06 15.80
C MET A 18 42.60 33.75 15.39
N GLN A 19 43.11 32.59 15.78
CA GLN A 19 42.44 31.31 15.48
C GLN A 19 41.07 31.20 16.16
N ALA A 20 40.88 31.73 17.37
CA ALA A 20 39.57 31.74 18.03
C ALA A 20 38.59 32.70 17.35
N GLN A 21 39.04 33.82 16.82
CA GLN A 21 38.21 34.78 16.07
C GLN A 21 37.79 34.25 14.70
N GLU A 22 38.65 33.54 14.00
CA GLU A 22 38.34 32.90 12.72
C GLU A 22 37.34 31.76 12.88
N SER A 23 37.49 30.92 13.92
CA SER A 23 36.57 29.81 14.17
C SER A 23 35.17 30.27 14.63
N SER A 24 35.03 31.49 15.14
CA SER A 24 33.73 32.06 15.51
C SER A 24 32.82 32.36 14.30
N LYS A 25 33.37 32.43 13.08
CA LYS A 25 32.64 32.64 11.83
C LYS A 25 32.00 31.36 11.29
N PHE A 26 32.32 30.19 11.84
CA PHE A 26 31.83 28.91 11.35
C PHE A 26 30.57 28.45 12.08
N ASN A 27 29.65 27.80 11.36
CA ASN A 27 28.62 27.02 12.04
C ASN A 27 29.19 25.66 12.51
N PHE A 28 28.44 24.98 13.38
CA PHE A 28 28.86 23.71 13.98
C PHE A 28 29.19 22.62 12.93
N SER A 29 28.38 22.52 11.85
CA SER A 29 28.60 21.58 10.76
C SER A 29 29.95 21.80 10.08
N LEU A 30 30.28 23.02 9.71
CA LEU A 30 31.54 23.36 9.06
C LEU A 30 32.74 23.13 10.00
N ALA A 31 32.64 23.57 11.26
CA ALA A 31 33.68 23.34 12.24
C ALA A 31 33.98 21.84 12.45
N ARG A 32 32.94 21.00 12.51
CA ARG A 32 33.07 19.56 12.59
C ARG A 32 33.72 18.95 11.35
N GLN A 33 33.33 19.38 10.14
CA GLN A 33 33.93 18.91 8.88
C GLN A 33 35.42 19.27 8.81
N LEU A 34 35.80 20.48 9.16
CA LEU A 34 37.21 20.93 9.21
C LEU A 34 38.04 20.12 10.19
N LYS A 35 37.47 19.75 11.33
CA LYS A 35 38.16 18.97 12.38
C LYS A 35 38.38 17.51 12.04
N HIS A 36 37.42 16.88 11.32
CA HIS A 36 37.40 15.43 11.14
C HIS A 36 37.70 14.98 9.70
N SER A 37 37.76 15.88 8.72
CA SER A 37 38.06 15.51 7.34
C SER A 37 39.55 15.17 7.15
N ARG A 38 39.80 13.97 6.59
CA ARG A 38 41.15 13.52 6.18
C ARG A 38 41.51 13.91 4.74
N ILE A 39 40.57 14.48 3.97
CA ILE A 39 40.73 14.79 2.55
C ILE A 39 40.67 16.31 2.38
N GLN A 40 41.84 16.96 2.35
CA GLN A 40 41.97 18.40 2.27
C GLN A 40 41.55 19.00 0.90
N ASN A 41 41.70 18.27 -0.18
CA ASN A 41 41.31 18.72 -1.53
C ASN A 41 39.86 18.46 -1.93
N ARG A 42 39.03 18.01 -1.00
CA ARG A 42 37.60 17.86 -1.26
C ARG A 42 36.95 19.25 -1.36
N GLU A 43 36.29 19.52 -2.47
CA GLU A 43 35.45 20.72 -2.62
C GLU A 43 34.12 20.55 -1.84
N ILE A 44 33.74 21.64 -1.17
CA ILE A 44 32.42 21.72 -0.53
C ILE A 44 31.65 22.96 -0.97
N ALA A 45 30.34 22.91 -0.93
CA ALA A 45 29.46 24.05 -1.15
C ALA A 45 29.23 24.79 0.18
N LEU A 46 29.31 26.12 0.14
CA LEU A 46 29.18 26.98 1.31
C LEU A 46 28.28 28.18 1.00
N PHE A 47 27.64 28.69 2.07
CA PHE A 47 27.14 30.05 2.06
C PHE A 47 28.10 30.95 2.86
N VAL A 48 28.45 32.10 2.28
CA VAL A 48 29.36 33.09 2.84
C VAL A 48 28.64 34.41 2.93
N GLN A 49 28.62 35.03 4.08
CA GLN A 49 28.08 36.35 4.30
C GLN A 49 29.22 37.38 4.38
N GLY A 50 29.16 38.37 3.48
CA GLY A 50 30.23 39.39 3.37
C GLY A 50 30.10 40.32 2.19
N ASP A 51 31.17 40.97 1.80
CA ASP A 51 31.25 41.77 0.57
C ASP A 51 31.37 40.86 -0.65
N ALA A 52 30.51 41.06 -1.66
CA ALA A 52 30.43 40.20 -2.83
C ALA A 52 31.73 40.16 -3.67
N SER A 53 32.43 41.30 -3.80
CA SER A 53 33.65 41.40 -4.58
C SER A 53 34.80 40.67 -3.89
N VAL A 54 34.91 40.81 -2.56
CA VAL A 54 35.93 40.15 -1.73
C VAL A 54 35.66 38.63 -1.70
N VAL A 55 34.41 38.19 -1.48
CA VAL A 55 34.08 36.77 -1.46
C VAL A 55 34.37 36.12 -2.81
N ARG A 56 34.06 36.78 -3.95
CA ARG A 56 34.35 36.27 -5.27
C ARG A 56 35.87 36.15 -5.49
N GLU A 57 36.60 37.25 -5.32
CA GLU A 57 38.06 37.31 -5.53
C GLU A 57 38.79 36.23 -4.71
N LYS A 58 38.46 36.15 -3.42
CA LYS A 58 39.10 35.17 -2.53
C LYS A 58 38.74 33.74 -2.86
N THR A 59 37.47 33.48 -3.19
CA THR A 59 37.03 32.13 -3.58
C THR A 59 37.79 31.66 -4.82
N GLU A 60 37.88 32.48 -5.86
CA GLU A 60 38.58 32.17 -7.11
C GLU A 60 40.09 32.01 -6.90
N ALA A 61 40.72 32.88 -6.11
CA ALA A 61 42.14 32.79 -5.76
C ALA A 61 42.50 31.50 -5.00
N LEU A 62 41.56 30.94 -4.23
CA LEU A 62 41.72 29.69 -3.48
C LEU A 62 41.30 28.46 -4.28
N GLY A 63 41.11 28.60 -5.59
CA GLY A 63 40.76 27.49 -6.50
C GLY A 63 39.31 27.06 -6.43
N GLY A 64 38.43 27.89 -5.84
CA GLY A 64 36.99 27.65 -5.78
C GLY A 64 36.18 28.31 -6.89
N THR A 65 34.86 28.17 -6.82
CA THR A 65 33.90 28.76 -7.78
C THR A 65 32.87 29.61 -7.05
N PHE A 66 32.75 30.88 -7.43
CA PHE A 66 31.64 31.74 -7.00
C PHE A 66 30.43 31.49 -7.89
N LYS A 67 29.27 31.15 -7.27
CA LYS A 67 28.06 30.77 -8.01
C LYS A 67 27.11 31.95 -8.23
N TYR A 68 26.61 32.53 -7.16
CA TYR A 68 25.66 33.65 -7.16
C TYR A 68 25.60 34.36 -5.81
N SER A 69 24.97 35.55 -5.81
CA SER A 69 24.66 36.33 -4.62
C SER A 69 23.14 36.39 -4.39
N ALA A 70 22.74 36.32 -3.11
CA ALA A 70 21.40 36.61 -2.61
C ALA A 70 21.54 37.67 -1.51
N GLY A 71 21.50 38.96 -1.89
CA GLY A 71 21.85 40.05 -0.98
C GLY A 71 23.34 40.00 -0.60
N ASP A 72 23.62 40.01 0.69
CA ASP A 72 24.96 39.89 1.29
C ASP A 72 25.37 38.44 1.61
N ILE A 73 24.63 37.47 1.13
CA ILE A 73 24.92 36.02 1.24
C ILE A 73 25.30 35.50 -0.15
N HIS A 74 26.43 34.81 -0.24
CA HIS A 74 27.00 34.31 -1.48
C HIS A 74 27.16 32.80 -1.45
N ALA A 75 26.68 32.14 -2.50
CA ALA A 75 26.88 30.70 -2.68
C ALA A 75 28.20 30.45 -3.43
N ILE A 76 29.07 29.64 -2.85
CA ILE A 76 30.37 29.29 -3.39
C ILE A 76 30.62 27.78 -3.37
N ARG A 77 31.60 27.30 -4.10
CA ARG A 77 32.30 26.04 -3.90
C ARG A 77 33.78 26.30 -3.69
N ILE A 78 34.41 25.60 -2.75
CA ILE A 78 35.83 25.81 -2.45
C ILE A 78 36.44 24.52 -1.87
N PRO A 79 37.73 24.23 -2.12
CA PRO A 79 38.45 23.18 -1.41
C PRO A 79 38.47 23.42 0.10
N LEU A 80 38.34 22.36 0.90
CA LEU A 80 38.39 22.46 2.36
C LEU A 80 39.64 23.17 2.89
N SER A 81 40.78 23.02 2.21
CA SER A 81 42.04 23.66 2.56
C SER A 81 42.01 25.20 2.47
N GLY A 82 41.13 25.78 1.65
CA GLY A 82 41.04 27.24 1.47
C GLY A 82 40.11 27.94 2.47
N ILE A 83 39.34 27.19 3.27
CA ILE A 83 38.27 27.77 4.12
C ILE A 83 38.81 28.63 5.24
N GLN A 84 39.93 28.25 5.86
CA GLN A 84 40.54 29.05 6.95
C GLN A 84 41.09 30.35 6.41
N GLU A 85 41.74 30.36 5.25
CA GLU A 85 42.22 31.57 4.60
C GLU A 85 41.06 32.49 4.16
N LEU A 86 39.95 31.90 3.68
CA LEU A 86 38.74 32.65 3.38
C LEU A 86 38.17 33.30 4.67
N ALA A 87 38.16 32.59 5.81
CA ALA A 87 37.66 33.08 7.08
C ALA A 87 38.55 34.21 7.69
N ALA A 88 39.83 34.24 7.32
CA ALA A 88 40.75 35.29 7.80
C ALA A 88 40.42 36.70 7.24
N CYS A 89 39.63 36.80 6.14
CA CYS A 89 39.21 38.06 5.57
C CYS A 89 38.26 38.82 6.53
N ALA A 90 38.56 40.08 6.83
CA ALA A 90 37.76 40.88 7.77
C ALA A 90 36.34 41.18 7.25
N GLU A 91 36.18 41.28 5.93
CA GLU A 91 34.91 41.56 5.23
C GLU A 91 33.96 40.35 5.22
N ILE A 92 34.45 39.16 5.55
CA ILE A 92 33.66 37.96 5.69
C ILE A 92 33.19 37.81 7.16
N ARG A 93 31.89 37.83 7.34
CA ARG A 93 31.24 37.80 8.65
C ARG A 93 30.87 36.41 9.11
N ARG A 94 30.46 35.53 8.15
CA ARG A 94 30.00 34.20 8.47
C ARG A 94 30.21 33.25 7.29
N ILE A 95 30.51 31.98 7.59
CA ILE A 95 30.67 30.89 6.63
C ILE A 95 29.92 29.69 7.17
N GLU A 96 29.00 29.15 6.37
CA GLU A 96 28.18 28.00 6.76
C GLU A 96 28.23 26.90 5.72
N SER A 97 28.41 25.66 6.20
CA SER A 97 28.02 24.46 5.45
C SER A 97 26.80 23.86 6.13
N ASN A 98 26.01 23.15 5.34
CA ASN A 98 24.90 22.38 5.88
C ASN A 98 25.14 20.92 5.51
N ASP A 99 25.37 20.06 6.50
CA ASP A 99 25.44 18.60 6.38
C ASP A 99 24.10 17.94 6.72
N LEU A 100 23.05 18.75 6.99
CA LEU A 100 21.70 18.26 7.05
C LEU A 100 21.32 17.80 5.63
N GLN A 101 21.06 16.52 5.46
CA GLN A 101 20.33 16.05 4.31
C GLN A 101 18.98 16.76 4.34
N LEU A 102 18.64 17.48 3.28
CA LEU A 102 17.28 17.92 3.04
C LEU A 102 16.52 16.64 2.73
N GLU A 103 15.91 16.04 3.76
CA GLU A 103 14.91 15.03 3.54
C GLU A 103 13.67 15.74 3.00
N PRO A 104 12.99 15.17 1.99
CA PRO A 104 11.70 15.68 1.55
C PRO A 104 10.80 15.82 2.78
N LEU A 105 10.08 16.92 2.90
CA LEU A 105 9.17 17.18 4.03
C LEU A 105 8.01 16.18 4.10
N ASN A 106 7.79 15.40 3.03
CA ASN A 106 6.84 14.31 2.94
C ASN A 106 7.58 12.98 3.08
N ASP A 107 6.97 12.01 3.77
CA ASP A 107 7.51 10.67 3.87
C ASP A 107 7.57 9.99 2.49
N ARG A 108 8.49 9.04 2.32
CA ARG A 108 8.71 8.28 1.08
C ARG A 108 7.43 7.64 0.53
N MET A 109 6.46 7.32 1.37
CA MET A 109 5.16 6.78 0.96
C MET A 109 4.43 7.75 0.01
N VAL A 110 4.38 9.05 0.30
CA VAL A 110 3.73 10.04 -0.57
C VAL A 110 4.50 10.28 -1.87
N GLU A 111 5.84 10.13 -1.85
CA GLU A 111 6.67 10.20 -3.07
C GLU A 111 6.45 8.98 -3.98
N MET A 112 6.55 7.78 -3.41
CA MET A 112 6.47 6.52 -4.16
C MET A 112 5.11 6.28 -4.84
N ASN A 113 4.05 6.95 -4.36
CA ASN A 113 2.71 6.88 -4.94
C ASN A 113 2.30 8.20 -5.63
N HIS A 114 3.26 9.08 -5.96
CA HIS A 114 3.07 10.36 -6.66
C HIS A 114 2.03 11.30 -6.03
N VAL A 115 1.90 11.27 -4.69
CA VAL A 115 0.97 12.12 -3.94
C VAL A 115 1.50 13.55 -3.78
N SER A 116 2.81 13.71 -3.70
CA SER A 116 3.47 15.02 -3.53
C SER A 116 3.11 16.00 -4.64
N GLU A 117 3.05 15.54 -5.88
CA GLU A 117 2.68 16.33 -7.06
C GLU A 117 1.23 16.81 -6.98
N VAL A 118 0.34 15.98 -6.41
CA VAL A 118 -1.06 16.33 -6.20
C VAL A 118 -1.20 17.39 -5.11
N HIS A 119 -0.52 17.21 -3.97
CA HIS A 119 -0.53 18.19 -2.88
C HIS A 119 -0.01 19.57 -3.32
N LEU A 120 1.01 19.59 -4.17
CA LEU A 120 1.60 20.81 -4.72
C LEU A 120 0.79 21.42 -5.86
N GLY A 121 -0.19 20.69 -6.42
CA GLY A 121 -0.95 21.14 -7.58
C GLY A 121 -0.12 21.20 -8.86
N PHE A 122 0.92 20.36 -8.99
CA PHE A 122 1.81 20.39 -10.13
C PHE A 122 1.03 20.09 -11.43
N ASN A 123 0.98 21.06 -12.35
CA ASN A 123 0.15 21.01 -13.57
C ASN A 123 -1.30 20.61 -13.34
N LEU A 124 -1.85 20.92 -12.16
CA LEU A 124 -3.26 20.77 -11.80
C LEU A 124 -3.88 22.16 -11.54
N PRO A 125 -5.22 22.32 -11.57
CA PRO A 125 -5.86 23.59 -11.28
C PRO A 125 -5.54 24.14 -9.89
N GLN A 126 -5.34 23.24 -8.92
CA GLN A 126 -4.94 23.51 -7.53
C GLN A 126 -4.31 22.29 -6.90
N GLY A 127 -3.73 22.42 -5.70
CA GLY A 127 -3.38 21.27 -4.87
C GLY A 127 -4.64 20.62 -4.27
N TYR A 128 -4.67 19.29 -4.23
CA TYR A 128 -5.75 18.51 -3.62
C TYR A 128 -5.20 17.77 -2.40
N GLN A 129 -5.92 17.83 -1.27
CA GLN A 129 -5.48 17.29 0.03
C GLN A 129 -6.61 16.57 0.78
N GLY A 130 -7.76 16.32 0.14
CA GLY A 130 -8.93 15.67 0.71
C GLY A 130 -9.96 16.64 1.30
N ASP A 131 -9.88 17.92 0.97
CA ASP A 131 -10.83 18.93 1.45
C ASP A 131 -12.27 18.58 1.04
N GLY A 132 -13.19 18.64 2.00
CA GLY A 132 -14.62 18.39 1.76
C GLY A 132 -14.99 16.90 1.63
N VAL A 133 -14.06 15.97 1.83
CA VAL A 133 -14.29 14.52 1.79
C VAL A 133 -14.20 13.92 3.20
N ILE A 134 -14.99 12.91 3.49
CA ILE A 134 -14.91 12.11 4.71
C ILE A 134 -13.96 10.92 4.48
N MET A 135 -12.95 10.79 5.34
CA MET A 135 -12.15 9.58 5.48
C MET A 135 -12.75 8.71 6.60
N GLY A 136 -13.40 7.63 6.21
CA GLY A 136 -13.91 6.62 7.13
C GLY A 136 -12.80 5.62 7.47
N ILE A 137 -12.57 5.35 8.75
CA ILE A 137 -11.61 4.36 9.22
C ILE A 137 -12.35 3.31 10.05
N ILE A 138 -12.35 2.06 9.59
CA ILE A 138 -12.88 0.91 10.32
C ILE A 138 -11.70 0.04 10.73
N ASP A 139 -11.38 0.02 12.04
CA ASP A 139 -10.20 -0.65 12.56
C ASP A 139 -10.33 -0.96 14.07
N GLU A 140 -9.24 -1.31 14.75
CA GLU A 140 -9.18 -1.59 16.18
C GLU A 140 -9.36 -0.35 17.08
N GLY A 141 -9.34 0.87 16.51
CA GLY A 141 -9.45 2.13 17.23
C GLY A 141 -8.52 3.20 16.68
N ILE A 142 -8.34 4.29 17.43
CA ILE A 142 -7.46 5.40 17.09
C ILE A 142 -6.98 6.14 18.35
N ASP A 143 -5.71 6.53 18.41
CA ASP A 143 -5.25 7.53 19.37
C ASP A 143 -5.63 8.94 18.90
N TYR A 144 -6.84 9.36 19.26
CA TYR A 144 -7.36 10.68 18.91
C TYR A 144 -6.57 11.84 19.53
N THR A 145 -5.64 11.56 20.45
CA THR A 145 -4.76 12.57 21.05
C THR A 145 -3.53 12.86 20.21
N HIS A 146 -3.23 11.98 19.21
CA HIS A 146 -2.07 12.17 18.36
C HIS A 146 -2.16 13.50 17.60
N PRO A 147 -1.10 14.34 17.57
CA PRO A 147 -1.14 15.66 16.96
C PRO A 147 -1.53 15.66 15.48
N ASP A 148 -1.26 14.57 14.73
CA ASP A 148 -1.56 14.47 13.31
C ASP A 148 -3.06 14.32 13.01
N PHE A 149 -3.89 14.10 14.04
CA PHE A 149 -5.35 14.08 13.91
C PHE A 149 -6.03 15.35 14.42
N ARG A 150 -5.24 16.39 14.73
CA ARG A 150 -5.73 17.66 15.25
C ARG A 150 -5.48 18.80 14.27
N ASP A 151 -6.41 19.76 14.22
CA ASP A 151 -6.28 20.97 13.42
C ASP A 151 -5.25 21.96 14.01
N ASN A 152 -5.03 23.09 13.34
CA ASN A 152 -4.08 24.10 13.79
C ASN A 152 -4.49 24.77 15.11
N SER A 153 -5.76 24.70 15.52
CA SER A 153 -6.23 25.17 16.82
C SER A 153 -6.13 24.11 17.92
N GLY A 154 -5.67 22.90 17.59
CA GLY A 154 -5.52 21.77 18.50
C GLY A 154 -6.83 21.00 18.73
N ARG A 155 -7.90 21.26 17.95
CA ARG A 155 -9.15 20.51 18.00
C ARG A 155 -9.04 19.28 17.12
N THR A 156 -9.79 18.23 17.50
CA THR A 156 -9.85 17.00 16.70
C THR A 156 -10.42 17.23 15.30
N ARG A 157 -9.90 16.50 14.31
CA ARG A 157 -10.47 16.39 12.96
C ARG A 157 -11.42 15.20 12.83
N ILE A 158 -11.63 14.43 13.92
CA ILE A 158 -12.58 13.33 13.97
C ILE A 158 -13.96 13.90 14.28
N ALA A 159 -14.84 13.93 13.29
CA ALA A 159 -16.20 14.43 13.43
C ALA A 159 -17.04 13.50 14.32
N PHE A 160 -16.90 12.18 14.11
CA PHE A 160 -17.58 11.14 14.89
C PHE A 160 -16.65 9.95 15.13
N LEU A 161 -16.75 9.37 16.33
CA LEU A 161 -16.10 8.12 16.71
C LEU A 161 -17.15 7.18 17.32
N TRP A 162 -17.30 5.98 16.75
CA TRP A 162 -18.14 4.93 17.31
C TRP A 162 -17.24 3.82 17.88
N ASP A 163 -17.23 3.69 19.21
CA ASP A 163 -16.54 2.57 19.89
C ASP A 163 -17.54 1.43 20.11
N GLN A 164 -17.55 0.46 19.19
CA GLN A 164 -18.42 -0.73 19.24
C GLN A 164 -18.12 -1.65 20.43
N ALA A 165 -16.91 -1.58 20.97
CA ALA A 165 -16.48 -2.37 22.13
C ALA A 165 -16.91 -1.76 23.46
N ASN A 166 -17.34 -0.50 23.49
CA ASN A 166 -17.69 0.19 24.72
C ASN A 166 -19.10 -0.21 25.18
N ILE A 167 -19.17 -0.85 26.34
CA ILE A 167 -20.44 -1.29 26.97
C ILE A 167 -21.03 -0.22 27.89
N ASN A 168 -20.32 0.87 28.17
CA ASN A 168 -20.76 1.98 29.03
C ASN A 168 -21.46 3.05 28.20
N PHE A 169 -22.65 2.75 27.74
CA PHE A 169 -23.49 3.67 26.96
C PHE A 169 -24.92 3.66 27.50
N ASP A 170 -25.67 4.72 27.14
CA ASP A 170 -27.10 4.86 27.39
C ASP A 170 -27.81 5.24 26.08
N ALA A 171 -29.12 5.40 26.13
CA ALA A 171 -29.91 5.74 24.94
C ALA A 171 -29.50 7.06 24.25
N ALA A 172 -28.81 7.96 24.95
CA ALA A 172 -28.35 9.23 24.41
C ALA A 172 -26.96 9.13 23.78
N THR A 173 -26.16 8.14 24.17
CA THR A 173 -24.75 7.99 23.75
C THR A 173 -24.49 6.77 22.87
N GLN A 174 -25.47 5.85 22.74
CA GLN A 174 -25.34 4.73 21.80
C GLN A 174 -25.50 5.19 20.35
N ALA A 175 -24.77 4.56 19.42
CA ALA A 175 -24.94 4.82 17.99
C ALA A 175 -26.32 4.32 17.51
N GLN A 176 -27.12 5.25 16.96
CA GLN A 176 -28.46 4.94 16.43
C GLN A 176 -28.38 4.61 14.93
N PRO A 177 -29.15 3.67 14.39
CA PRO A 177 -30.17 2.82 15.07
C PRO A 177 -29.62 1.50 15.64
N TYR A 178 -28.31 1.34 15.72
CA TYR A 178 -27.61 0.06 15.96
C TYR A 178 -27.84 -0.52 17.37
N GLY A 179 -28.05 0.32 18.39
CA GLY A 179 -28.41 -0.12 19.73
C GLY A 179 -27.27 -0.71 20.58
N TYR A 180 -26.02 -0.54 20.14
CA TYR A 180 -24.81 -0.97 20.88
C TYR A 180 -23.63 -0.01 20.64
N GLY A 181 -22.61 -0.14 21.50
CA GLY A 181 -21.42 0.70 21.45
C GLY A 181 -21.70 2.16 21.79
N LYS A 182 -20.64 2.95 21.92
CA LYS A 182 -20.73 4.35 22.32
C LYS A 182 -20.27 5.26 21.21
N GLU A 183 -21.10 6.25 20.84
CA GLU A 183 -20.77 7.31 19.91
C GLU A 183 -20.20 8.53 20.65
N TYR A 184 -19.18 9.12 20.08
CA TYR A 184 -18.57 10.40 20.50
C TYR A 184 -18.59 11.37 19.32
N THR A 185 -19.02 12.60 19.59
CA THR A 185 -18.90 13.73 18.65
C THR A 185 -17.56 14.44 18.82
N GLY A 186 -17.15 15.26 17.84
CA GLY A 186 -15.87 15.96 17.88
C GLY A 186 -15.58 16.72 19.19
N SER A 187 -16.57 17.45 19.71
CA SER A 187 -16.44 18.19 20.98
C SER A 187 -16.27 17.25 22.21
N GLN A 188 -16.90 16.07 22.17
CA GLN A 188 -16.74 15.07 23.23
C GLN A 188 -15.37 14.40 23.13
N ILE A 189 -14.86 14.17 21.90
CA ILE A 189 -13.53 13.58 21.65
C ILE A 189 -12.44 14.51 22.23
N ASP A 190 -12.56 15.82 22.05
CA ASP A 190 -11.58 16.79 22.56
C ASP A 190 -11.42 16.77 24.09
N THR A 191 -12.45 16.35 24.80
CA THR A 191 -12.50 16.29 26.27
C THR A 191 -12.50 14.87 26.83
N SER A 192 -12.60 13.83 25.99
CA SER A 192 -12.72 12.44 26.41
C SER A 192 -11.38 11.88 26.88
N THR A 193 -11.44 11.05 27.90
CA THR A 193 -10.32 10.20 28.38
C THR A 193 -10.68 8.71 28.38
N GLN A 194 -11.83 8.35 27.78
CA GLN A 194 -12.43 7.02 27.94
C GLN A 194 -12.32 6.11 26.71
N HIS A 195 -11.70 6.60 25.63
CA HIS A 195 -11.43 5.80 24.45
C HIS A 195 -9.94 5.46 24.40
N TYR A 196 -9.65 4.21 24.09
CA TYR A 196 -8.29 3.70 23.93
C TYR A 196 -8.19 2.96 22.60
N ASP A 197 -7.09 3.16 21.91
CA ASP A 197 -6.71 2.34 20.77
C ASP A 197 -6.30 0.93 21.24
N SER A 198 -6.19 0.01 20.30
CA SER A 198 -5.56 -1.29 20.52
C SER A 198 -4.12 -1.12 21.03
N PRO A 199 -3.61 -2.06 21.82
CA PRO A 199 -2.19 -2.07 22.20
C PRO A 199 -1.22 -2.08 21.02
N THR A 200 -1.68 -2.52 19.84
CA THR A 200 -0.86 -2.58 18.61
C THR A 200 -0.81 -1.28 17.83
N SER A 201 -1.61 -0.28 18.16
CA SER A 201 -1.79 0.98 17.41
C SER A 201 -2.10 0.80 15.92
N HIS A 202 -2.71 -0.32 15.52
CA HIS A 202 -2.94 -0.62 14.10
C HIS A 202 -3.81 0.45 13.45
N GLY A 203 -4.99 0.75 14.00
CA GLY A 203 -5.90 1.75 13.46
C GLY A 203 -5.33 3.17 13.49
N THR A 204 -4.53 3.52 14.51
CA THR A 204 -3.79 4.79 14.57
C THR A 204 -2.80 4.91 13.41
N HIS A 205 -2.08 3.82 13.11
CA HIS A 205 -1.12 3.79 12.01
C HIS A 205 -1.80 3.92 10.64
N VAL A 206 -2.87 3.16 10.43
CA VAL A 206 -3.71 3.18 9.22
C VAL A 206 -4.29 4.58 8.98
N ALA A 207 -4.91 5.19 10.00
CA ALA A 207 -5.46 6.54 9.91
C ALA A 207 -4.38 7.59 9.58
N GLY A 208 -3.17 7.44 10.14
CA GLY A 208 -2.05 8.32 9.82
C GLY A 208 -1.64 8.27 8.35
N ILE A 209 -1.62 7.07 7.74
CA ILE A 209 -1.35 6.90 6.30
C ILE A 209 -2.45 7.56 5.46
N ALA A 210 -3.72 7.29 5.76
CA ALA A 210 -4.84 7.82 4.99
C ALA A 210 -4.91 9.34 5.08
N CYS A 211 -4.87 9.92 6.28
CA CYS A 211 -5.23 11.31 6.51
C CYS A 211 -4.52 12.02 7.67
N GLY A 212 -3.40 11.51 8.18
CA GLY A 212 -2.56 12.26 9.12
C GLY A 212 -2.04 13.55 8.50
N ASN A 213 -2.09 14.69 9.21
CA ASN A 213 -1.64 15.96 8.65
C ASN A 213 -0.15 16.26 8.86
N GLY A 214 0.60 15.35 9.51
CA GLY A 214 2.04 15.46 9.73
C GLY A 214 2.45 16.49 10.79
N ARG A 215 1.51 17.05 11.54
CA ARG A 215 1.73 18.15 12.47
C ARG A 215 2.68 17.81 13.62
N ALA A 216 2.73 16.54 14.03
CA ALA A 216 3.56 16.10 15.17
C ALA A 216 5.04 16.43 14.98
N LEU A 217 5.55 16.31 13.75
CA LEU A 217 6.97 16.52 13.43
C LEU A 217 7.17 17.36 12.16
N ASN A 218 6.09 17.91 11.59
CA ASN A 218 6.09 18.54 10.28
C ASN A 218 6.61 17.60 9.17
N ASN A 219 6.37 16.32 9.33
CA ASN A 219 6.75 15.21 8.47
C ASN A 219 5.73 14.05 8.58
N TYR A 220 5.87 12.98 7.78
CA TYR A 220 5.00 11.80 7.77
C TYR A 220 3.52 12.14 7.51
N ARG A 221 3.29 13.10 6.63
CA ARG A 221 1.94 13.48 6.20
C ARG A 221 1.29 12.33 5.45
N GLY A 222 0.02 12.04 5.76
CA GLY A 222 -0.81 11.10 5.02
C GLY A 222 -1.23 11.61 3.64
N VAL A 223 -1.98 10.78 2.92
CA VAL A 223 -2.38 11.04 1.53
C VAL A 223 -3.44 12.12 1.42
N ALA A 224 -4.46 12.12 2.30
CA ALA A 224 -5.55 13.10 2.30
C ALA A 224 -5.57 13.90 3.63
N PRO A 225 -4.53 14.74 3.90
CA PRO A 225 -4.30 15.32 5.21
C PRO A 225 -5.34 16.35 5.66
N ASN A 226 -6.21 16.82 4.76
CA ASN A 226 -7.29 17.78 5.06
C ASN A 226 -8.67 17.10 5.12
N ALA A 227 -8.79 15.80 4.84
CA ALA A 227 -10.06 15.10 4.98
C ALA A 227 -10.55 15.09 6.43
N ASP A 228 -11.85 15.29 6.62
CA ASP A 228 -12.49 15.06 7.91
C ASP A 228 -12.60 13.55 8.17
N MET A 229 -12.59 13.16 9.44
CA MET A 229 -12.53 11.75 9.81
C MET A 229 -13.82 11.28 10.48
N ILE A 230 -14.25 10.06 10.14
CA ILE A 230 -15.23 9.29 10.91
C ILE A 230 -14.60 7.94 11.22
N VAL A 231 -14.50 7.59 12.51
CA VAL A 231 -13.79 6.39 12.96
C VAL A 231 -14.77 5.42 13.61
N VAL A 232 -14.68 4.15 13.24
CA VAL A 232 -15.37 3.07 13.94
C VAL A 232 -14.31 2.11 14.52
N LYS A 233 -14.30 2.00 15.83
CA LYS A 233 -13.53 1.00 16.56
C LYS A 233 -14.31 -0.29 16.64
N MET A 234 -13.83 -1.28 15.90
CA MET A 234 -14.41 -2.63 15.90
C MET A 234 -14.14 -3.37 17.23
N ASN A 235 -15.06 -4.20 17.64
CA ASN A 235 -14.84 -5.15 18.73
C ASN A 235 -14.40 -6.51 18.16
N LEU A 236 -13.10 -6.70 17.97
CA LEU A 236 -12.55 -7.93 17.39
C LEU A 236 -12.55 -9.13 18.35
N ASN A 237 -12.83 -8.90 19.64
CA ASN A 237 -12.80 -9.92 20.70
C ASN A 237 -14.20 -10.32 21.19
N ARG A 238 -15.25 -10.03 20.41
CA ARG A 238 -16.61 -10.45 20.78
C ARG A 238 -16.75 -11.97 20.77
N PRO A 239 -17.27 -12.55 21.85
CA PRO A 239 -17.43 -14.00 21.94
C PRO A 239 -18.58 -14.54 21.08
N ASP A 240 -19.43 -13.67 20.54
CA ASP A 240 -20.69 -13.99 19.84
C ASP A 240 -20.55 -14.07 18.31
N ASN A 241 -19.33 -14.00 17.77
CA ASN A 241 -19.03 -14.07 16.32
C ASN A 241 -19.78 -13.03 15.46
N GLU A 242 -20.17 -11.89 16.01
CA GLU A 242 -20.88 -10.82 15.28
C GLU A 242 -19.96 -9.91 14.44
N PHE A 243 -18.70 -10.31 14.22
CA PHE A 243 -17.71 -9.48 13.50
C PHE A 243 -18.23 -8.99 12.14
N LEU A 244 -18.82 -9.88 11.33
CA LEU A 244 -19.22 -9.52 9.97
C LEU A 244 -20.47 -8.62 9.94
N SER A 245 -21.43 -8.82 10.84
CA SER A 245 -22.59 -7.93 10.95
C SER A 245 -22.17 -6.55 11.45
N SER A 246 -21.33 -6.48 12.47
CA SER A 246 -20.83 -5.22 13.02
C SER A 246 -19.91 -4.46 12.03
N LEU A 247 -19.27 -5.16 11.09
CA LEU A 247 -18.54 -4.54 9.99
C LEU A 247 -19.48 -3.83 9.00
N VAL A 248 -20.59 -4.50 8.61
CA VAL A 248 -21.60 -3.88 7.72
C VAL A 248 -22.26 -2.69 8.40
N ASP A 249 -22.57 -2.80 9.69
CA ASP A 249 -23.07 -1.68 10.51
C ASP A 249 -22.09 -0.50 10.51
N ALA A 250 -20.78 -0.76 10.63
CA ALA A 250 -19.75 0.27 10.60
C ALA A 250 -19.70 1.00 9.24
N VAL A 251 -19.79 0.27 8.14
CA VAL A 251 -19.84 0.85 6.78
C VAL A 251 -21.08 1.73 6.63
N LYS A 252 -22.25 1.22 7.03
CA LYS A 252 -23.50 1.98 6.98
C LYS A 252 -23.44 3.23 7.86
N TYR A 253 -22.95 3.11 9.08
CA TYR A 253 -22.79 4.23 10.01
C TYR A 253 -21.96 5.38 9.39
N ILE A 254 -20.82 5.06 8.82
CA ILE A 254 -19.95 6.09 8.22
C ILE A 254 -20.64 6.77 7.06
N PHE A 255 -21.29 6.01 6.16
CA PHE A 255 -22.01 6.60 5.03
C PHE A 255 -23.19 7.46 5.49
N ASP A 256 -23.99 7.00 6.45
CA ASP A 256 -25.11 7.79 6.99
C ASP A 256 -24.64 9.12 7.61
N LYS A 257 -23.53 9.09 8.36
CA LYS A 257 -22.94 10.31 8.94
C LYS A 257 -22.39 11.24 7.85
N ALA A 258 -21.67 10.70 6.87
CA ALA A 258 -21.17 11.48 5.74
C ALA A 258 -22.31 12.14 4.94
N ASP A 259 -23.39 11.39 4.70
CA ASP A 259 -24.58 11.86 4.04
C ASP A 259 -25.26 13.01 4.80
N SER A 260 -25.32 12.87 6.14
CA SER A 260 -25.87 13.94 7.00
C SER A 260 -25.03 15.22 6.97
N LEU A 261 -23.72 15.09 6.66
CA LEU A 261 -22.80 16.20 6.47
C LEU A 261 -22.78 16.73 5.03
N GLY A 262 -23.48 16.07 4.10
CA GLY A 262 -23.50 16.43 2.67
C GLY A 262 -22.18 16.22 1.95
N LYS A 263 -21.33 15.27 2.42
CA LYS A 263 -19.97 15.01 1.91
C LYS A 263 -19.85 13.62 1.30
N PRO A 264 -19.07 13.45 0.23
CA PRO A 264 -18.64 12.12 -0.20
C PRO A 264 -17.76 11.47 0.85
N ALA A 265 -17.71 10.13 0.86
CA ALA A 265 -16.94 9.36 1.82
C ALA A 265 -16.15 8.21 1.18
N VAL A 266 -14.89 8.10 1.55
CA VAL A 266 -14.06 6.94 1.28
C VAL A 266 -13.82 6.20 2.60
N ILE A 267 -14.20 4.93 2.65
CA ILE A 267 -14.00 4.08 3.82
C ILE A 267 -12.79 3.19 3.57
N ASN A 268 -11.81 3.22 4.47
CA ASN A 268 -10.72 2.25 4.52
C ASN A 268 -11.03 1.14 5.53
N ILE A 269 -10.90 -0.12 5.10
CA ILE A 269 -11.02 -1.31 5.93
C ILE A 269 -9.71 -2.10 5.83
N SER A 270 -8.89 -2.05 6.89
CA SER A 270 -7.64 -2.79 6.98
C SER A 270 -7.79 -4.08 7.79
N LEU A 271 -8.95 -4.72 7.67
CA LEU A 271 -9.35 -5.96 8.33
C LEU A 271 -9.84 -6.96 7.28
N GLY A 272 -9.77 -8.27 7.58
CA GLY A 272 -10.22 -9.28 6.64
C GLY A 272 -10.42 -10.66 7.28
N THR A 273 -11.01 -11.58 6.50
CA THR A 273 -11.18 -12.99 6.84
C THR A 273 -10.90 -13.86 5.62
N TYR A 274 -10.34 -15.05 5.86
CA TYR A 274 -10.13 -16.06 4.82
C TYR A 274 -11.20 -17.14 4.82
N PHE A 275 -12.29 -16.95 5.55
CA PHE A 275 -13.51 -17.77 5.44
C PHE A 275 -14.58 -17.00 4.69
N GLY A 276 -15.34 -17.70 3.84
CA GLY A 276 -16.36 -17.14 2.97
C GLY A 276 -16.25 -17.67 1.53
N SER A 277 -17.09 -17.15 0.65
CA SER A 277 -17.22 -17.65 -0.73
C SER A 277 -16.07 -17.29 -1.67
N HIS A 278 -15.26 -16.30 -1.34
CA HIS A 278 -14.17 -15.74 -2.17
C HIS A 278 -14.56 -15.37 -3.61
N ASP A 279 -15.82 -15.06 -3.82
CA ASP A 279 -16.38 -14.60 -5.11
C ASP A 279 -17.17 -13.28 -4.97
N GLY A 280 -17.17 -12.69 -3.76
CA GLY A 280 -17.90 -11.45 -3.48
C GLY A 280 -19.42 -11.59 -3.52
N LYS A 281 -19.96 -12.82 -3.44
CA LYS A 281 -21.39 -13.10 -3.47
C LYS A 281 -21.97 -13.53 -2.12
N ASP A 282 -21.14 -13.60 -1.08
CA ASP A 282 -21.63 -13.80 0.27
C ASP A 282 -22.43 -12.58 0.75
N ILE A 283 -23.28 -12.82 1.80
CA ILE A 283 -24.26 -11.81 2.21
C ILE A 283 -23.62 -10.51 2.70
N GLN A 284 -22.42 -10.59 3.28
CA GLN A 284 -21.68 -9.44 3.78
C GLN A 284 -21.15 -8.58 2.61
N ALA A 285 -20.55 -9.23 1.61
CA ALA A 285 -20.07 -8.57 0.41
C ALA A 285 -21.22 -7.86 -0.32
N LEU A 286 -22.36 -8.54 -0.50
CA LEU A 286 -23.54 -7.95 -1.14
C LEU A 286 -24.15 -6.80 -0.33
N ALA A 287 -24.15 -6.88 0.99
CA ALA A 287 -24.62 -5.79 1.84
C ALA A 287 -23.72 -4.55 1.68
N ILE A 288 -22.40 -4.72 1.69
CA ILE A 288 -21.43 -3.62 1.44
C ILE A 288 -21.63 -3.05 0.02
N ASP A 289 -21.79 -3.91 -0.99
CA ASP A 289 -22.04 -3.51 -2.38
C ASP A 289 -23.29 -2.66 -2.54
N ASN A 290 -24.36 -3.00 -1.80
CA ASN A 290 -25.59 -2.22 -1.81
C ASN A 290 -25.39 -0.84 -1.15
N LEU A 291 -24.61 -0.78 -0.07
CA LEU A 291 -24.29 0.49 0.60
C LEU A 291 -23.41 1.39 -0.28
N ILE A 292 -22.42 0.82 -0.97
CA ILE A 292 -21.61 1.54 -1.96
C ILE A 292 -22.48 2.13 -3.07
N SER A 293 -23.46 1.35 -3.56
CA SER A 293 -24.31 1.75 -4.69
C SER A 293 -25.45 2.67 -4.31
N ALA A 294 -25.65 2.94 -3.02
CA ALA A 294 -26.81 3.72 -2.55
C ALA A 294 -26.78 5.18 -3.06
N ARG A 295 -25.60 5.75 -3.27
CA ARG A 295 -25.43 7.08 -3.87
C ARG A 295 -24.01 7.33 -4.37
N PRO A 296 -23.81 8.29 -5.30
CA PRO A 296 -22.48 8.77 -5.67
C PRO A 296 -21.67 9.27 -4.46
N GLY A 297 -20.37 9.15 -4.53
CA GLY A 297 -19.46 9.54 -3.46
C GLY A 297 -19.23 8.48 -2.38
N HIS A 298 -19.89 7.32 -2.44
CA HIS A 298 -19.63 6.17 -1.55
C HIS A 298 -18.56 5.27 -2.14
N VAL A 299 -17.42 5.13 -1.47
CA VAL A 299 -16.29 4.29 -1.89
C VAL A 299 -15.77 3.46 -0.72
N VAL A 300 -15.47 2.18 -0.96
CA VAL A 300 -14.84 1.30 0.03
C VAL A 300 -13.54 0.75 -0.54
N VAL A 301 -12.46 0.88 0.24
CA VAL A 301 -11.12 0.38 -0.07
C VAL A 301 -10.70 -0.60 1.02
N CYS A 302 -10.26 -1.79 0.64
CA CYS A 302 -9.87 -2.84 1.57
C CYS A 302 -8.47 -3.38 1.28
N SER A 303 -7.82 -3.87 2.32
CA SER A 303 -6.59 -4.65 2.20
C SER A 303 -6.86 -6.02 1.57
N ALA A 304 -5.96 -6.50 0.70
CA ALA A 304 -6.07 -7.82 0.06
C ALA A 304 -5.89 -8.98 1.06
N GLY A 305 -5.15 -8.75 2.15
CA GLY A 305 -4.74 -9.74 3.12
C GLY A 305 -3.24 -10.02 3.08
N ASN A 306 -2.75 -10.72 4.10
CA ASN A 306 -1.31 -10.96 4.31
C ASN A 306 -0.94 -12.45 4.22
N ALA A 307 -1.66 -13.21 3.38
CA ALA A 307 -1.48 -14.66 3.22
C ALA A 307 -0.70 -15.04 1.94
N GLY A 308 0.02 -14.11 1.32
CA GLY A 308 0.70 -14.31 0.05
C GLY A 308 1.73 -15.44 -0.01
N ASN A 309 2.09 -16.01 1.14
CA ASN A 309 2.97 -17.18 1.27
C ASN A 309 2.43 -18.21 2.30
N ALA A 310 1.16 -18.07 2.70
CA ALA A 310 0.54 -18.96 3.68
C ALA A 310 -0.20 -20.12 2.99
N PRO A 311 -0.02 -21.37 3.42
CA PRO A 311 -0.67 -22.55 2.85
C PRO A 311 -2.10 -22.70 3.38
N ILE A 312 -2.99 -21.75 3.06
CA ILE A 312 -4.35 -21.69 3.58
C ILE A 312 -5.44 -22.02 2.57
N HIS A 313 -5.10 -22.16 1.29
CA HIS A 313 -6.04 -22.45 0.21
C HIS A 313 -5.74 -23.82 -0.41
N LEU A 314 -6.79 -24.48 -0.85
CA LEU A 314 -6.76 -25.74 -1.56
C LEU A 314 -7.83 -25.75 -2.65
N GLY A 315 -7.43 -25.73 -3.93
CA GLY A 315 -8.37 -25.75 -5.06
C GLY A 315 -7.99 -26.80 -6.10
N TYR A 316 -8.92 -27.75 -6.41
CA TYR A 316 -8.68 -28.76 -7.43
C TYR A 316 -9.98 -29.40 -7.98
N GLU A 317 -9.84 -30.10 -9.10
CA GLU A 317 -10.88 -30.98 -9.61
C GLU A 317 -10.88 -32.29 -8.83
N ALA A 318 -11.98 -32.60 -8.13
CA ALA A 318 -12.18 -33.89 -7.50
C ALA A 318 -12.22 -35.00 -8.54
N SER A 319 -11.74 -36.20 -8.20
CA SER A 319 -11.74 -37.38 -9.05
C SER A 319 -12.40 -38.58 -8.36
N ALA A 320 -12.63 -39.66 -9.13
CA ALA A 320 -13.18 -40.89 -8.56
C ALA A 320 -12.28 -41.49 -7.47
N ASP A 321 -10.96 -41.27 -7.56
CA ASP A 321 -10.01 -41.64 -6.51
C ASP A 321 -10.16 -40.67 -5.32
N THR A 322 -10.12 -41.21 -4.11
CA THR A 322 -10.14 -40.38 -2.90
C THR A 322 -8.88 -39.54 -2.80
N GLN A 323 -9.07 -38.23 -2.78
CA GLN A 323 -8.02 -37.23 -2.55
C GLN A 323 -8.19 -36.64 -1.17
N PHE A 324 -7.10 -36.20 -0.56
CA PHE A 324 -7.14 -35.68 0.79
C PHE A 324 -6.05 -34.62 1.07
N THR A 325 -6.32 -33.79 2.10
CA THR A 325 -5.32 -32.97 2.77
C THR A 325 -5.36 -33.23 4.27
N TRP A 326 -4.24 -32.98 4.95
CA TRP A 326 -4.16 -33.07 6.40
C TRP A 326 -4.25 -31.68 7.03
N MET A 327 -4.82 -31.66 8.24
CA MET A 327 -4.87 -30.52 9.13
C MET A 327 -4.25 -30.92 10.48
N GLN A 328 -3.44 -30.03 11.03
CA GLN A 328 -2.81 -30.22 12.33
C GLN A 328 -3.42 -29.26 13.34
N PRO A 329 -3.93 -29.73 14.49
CA PRO A 329 -4.51 -28.85 15.48
C PRO A 329 -3.47 -27.90 16.08
N GLY A 330 -3.77 -26.58 16.04
CA GLY A 330 -2.93 -25.55 16.65
C GLY A 330 -3.26 -25.33 18.13
N THR A 331 -4.54 -25.16 18.47
CA THR A 331 -4.97 -24.81 19.84
C THR A 331 -6.20 -25.61 20.32
N GLN A 332 -7.43 -25.27 19.91
CA GLN A 332 -8.64 -25.85 20.49
C GLN A 332 -9.57 -26.55 19.49
N SER A 333 -9.64 -26.03 18.27
CA SER A 333 -10.49 -26.56 17.21
C SER A 333 -9.84 -26.32 15.84
N LEU A 334 -10.24 -27.13 14.86
CA LEU A 334 -9.88 -26.99 13.46
C LEU A 334 -11.11 -26.50 12.69
N HIS A 335 -10.89 -25.64 11.72
CA HIS A 335 -11.95 -25.18 10.84
C HIS A 335 -11.51 -25.30 9.38
N ILE A 336 -12.31 -25.95 8.56
CA ILE A 336 -12.18 -25.97 7.10
C ILE A 336 -13.50 -25.64 6.47
N GLN A 337 -13.49 -24.76 5.48
CA GLN A 337 -14.64 -24.37 4.71
C GLN A 337 -14.38 -24.65 3.23
N ALA A 338 -15.26 -25.38 2.58
CA ALA A 338 -15.17 -25.71 1.14
C ALA A 338 -16.34 -25.08 0.38
N TRP A 339 -16.07 -24.51 -0.79
CA TRP A 339 -17.03 -23.85 -1.65
C TRP A 339 -16.97 -24.38 -3.09
N GLY A 340 -18.12 -24.47 -3.73
CA GLY A 340 -18.22 -24.84 -5.15
C GLY A 340 -19.54 -24.42 -5.76
N ASP A 341 -19.60 -24.37 -7.08
CA ASP A 341 -20.79 -23.97 -7.80
C ASP A 341 -21.88 -25.04 -7.68
N SER A 342 -23.15 -24.61 -7.57
CA SER A 342 -24.29 -25.50 -7.31
C SER A 342 -24.50 -26.56 -8.37
N GLY A 343 -24.06 -26.33 -9.61
CA GLY A 343 -24.17 -27.31 -10.70
C GLY A 343 -23.25 -28.53 -10.57
N VAL A 344 -22.20 -28.44 -9.74
CA VAL A 344 -21.17 -29.49 -9.64
C VAL A 344 -20.89 -29.95 -8.22
N PHE A 345 -21.11 -29.11 -7.20
CA PHE A 345 -20.74 -29.40 -5.81
C PHE A 345 -21.43 -30.62 -5.23
N GLY A 346 -22.69 -30.90 -5.62
CA GLY A 346 -23.43 -32.10 -5.23
C GLY A 346 -22.84 -33.41 -5.78
N ASN A 347 -22.03 -33.36 -6.85
CA ASN A 347 -21.33 -34.52 -7.40
C ASN A 347 -20.04 -34.85 -6.64
N ILE A 348 -19.63 -34.00 -5.73
CA ILE A 348 -18.45 -34.18 -4.88
C ILE A 348 -18.93 -34.67 -3.51
N ARG A 349 -18.22 -35.65 -2.96
CA ARG A 349 -18.47 -36.17 -1.62
C ARG A 349 -17.29 -35.86 -0.72
N PHE A 350 -17.57 -35.45 0.49
CA PHE A 350 -16.59 -35.07 1.50
C PHE A 350 -16.66 -35.95 2.71
N SER A 351 -15.51 -36.12 3.37
CA SER A 351 -15.40 -36.86 4.61
C SER A 351 -14.29 -36.23 5.48
N VAL A 352 -14.48 -36.30 6.78
CA VAL A 352 -13.45 -35.96 7.78
C VAL A 352 -13.06 -37.24 8.53
N GLY A 353 -11.76 -37.41 8.72
CA GLY A 353 -11.20 -38.52 9.47
C GLY A 353 -9.95 -38.11 10.23
N ILE A 354 -9.31 -39.06 10.88
CA ILE A 354 -8.08 -38.87 11.62
C ILE A 354 -7.09 -39.99 11.34
N ASP A 355 -5.85 -39.62 11.11
CA ASP A 355 -4.74 -40.51 10.89
C ASP A 355 -3.69 -40.34 12.01
N ARG A 356 -3.23 -41.45 12.54
CA ARG A 356 -2.00 -41.46 13.29
C ARG A 356 -0.84 -41.47 12.31
N VAL A 357 0.08 -40.52 12.42
CA VAL A 357 1.21 -40.36 11.48
C VAL A 357 2.53 -40.83 12.08
N ARG A 358 2.59 -41.02 13.41
CA ARG A 358 3.78 -41.53 14.15
C ARG A 358 3.33 -42.44 15.30
N PRO A 359 4.12 -43.46 15.69
CA PRO A 359 5.34 -43.95 15.07
C PRO A 359 5.09 -44.70 13.75
N THR A 360 3.87 -45.26 13.58
CA THR A 360 3.42 -45.94 12.36
C THR A 360 2.16 -45.25 11.83
N ARG A 361 2.09 -45.09 10.54
CA ARG A 361 0.93 -44.46 9.89
C ARG A 361 -0.24 -45.43 9.81
N GLN A 362 -1.39 -44.93 10.25
CA GLN A 362 -2.62 -45.69 10.27
C GLN A 362 -3.82 -44.73 10.26
N SER A 363 -4.79 -44.99 9.39
CA SER A 363 -6.10 -44.38 9.54
C SER A 363 -6.80 -44.95 10.75
N LEU A 364 -7.23 -44.10 11.67
CA LEU A 364 -7.87 -44.52 12.91
C LEU A 364 -9.40 -44.60 12.73
N ALA A 365 -9.97 -43.56 12.12
CA ALA A 365 -11.39 -43.46 11.89
C ALA A 365 -11.70 -42.38 10.83
N ALA A 366 -12.85 -42.49 10.19
CA ALA A 366 -13.40 -41.46 9.32
C ALA A 366 -14.92 -41.50 9.31
N LEU A 367 -15.55 -40.34 9.11
CA LEU A 367 -16.97 -40.25 8.83
C LEU A 367 -17.29 -40.83 7.43
N PRO A 368 -18.53 -41.32 7.20
CA PRO A 368 -18.98 -41.65 5.86
C PRO A 368 -18.90 -40.45 4.91
N PHE A 369 -18.59 -40.70 3.65
CA PHE A 369 -18.63 -39.66 2.60
C PHE A 369 -20.08 -39.16 2.42
N ARG A 370 -20.24 -37.82 2.43
CA ARG A 370 -21.51 -37.12 2.19
C ARG A 370 -21.40 -36.21 1.02
N ALA A 371 -22.47 -36.09 0.20
CA ALA A 371 -22.51 -35.14 -0.91
C ALA A 371 -22.41 -33.70 -0.42
N GLY A 372 -21.75 -32.84 -1.19
CA GLY A 372 -21.49 -31.46 -0.83
C GLY A 372 -22.74 -30.58 -0.73
N ASP A 373 -23.85 -30.99 -1.30
CA ASP A 373 -25.15 -30.30 -1.27
C ASP A 373 -26.19 -30.96 -0.35
N LEU A 374 -25.76 -31.92 0.47
CA LEU A 374 -26.68 -32.71 1.31
C LEU A 374 -27.24 -31.93 2.51
N ASP A 375 -28.56 -31.83 2.60
CA ASP A 375 -29.30 -31.21 3.68
C ASP A 375 -28.87 -29.76 4.02
N PRO A 376 -28.98 -28.80 3.09
CA PRO A 376 -28.58 -27.42 3.36
C PRO A 376 -29.32 -26.80 4.55
N GLY A 377 -28.60 -26.05 5.39
CA GLY A 377 -29.13 -25.38 6.57
C GLY A 377 -29.27 -26.28 7.80
N VAL A 378 -28.91 -27.56 7.72
CA VAL A 378 -28.98 -28.52 8.85
C VAL A 378 -27.59 -28.63 9.49
N LEU A 379 -27.47 -28.17 10.74
CA LEU A 379 -26.29 -28.44 11.57
C LEU A 379 -26.29 -29.91 12.01
N LYS A 380 -25.25 -30.65 11.64
CA LYS A 380 -25.00 -32.03 12.02
C LYS A 380 -23.86 -32.10 13.01
N THR A 381 -24.01 -32.94 14.02
CA THR A 381 -22.96 -33.20 15.00
C THR A 381 -22.67 -34.70 15.00
N ASP A 382 -21.45 -35.06 14.68
CA ASP A 382 -20.97 -36.44 14.66
C ASP A 382 -19.82 -36.59 15.68
N THR A 383 -19.78 -37.77 16.34
CA THR A 383 -18.66 -38.11 17.20
C THR A 383 -17.85 -39.23 16.56
N LEU A 384 -16.54 -39.02 16.48
CA LEU A 384 -15.61 -39.98 15.90
C LEU A 384 -14.98 -40.85 16.99
N PHE A 385 -15.05 -42.16 16.82
CA PHE A 385 -14.48 -43.16 17.74
C PHE A 385 -13.44 -44.01 17.04
N ASP A 386 -12.41 -44.44 17.78
CA ASP A 386 -11.48 -45.48 17.32
C ASP A 386 -12.09 -46.90 17.38
N ALA A 387 -11.38 -47.90 16.89
CA ALA A 387 -11.79 -49.29 16.90
C ALA A 387 -11.96 -49.88 18.34
N GLN A 388 -11.42 -49.21 19.34
CA GLN A 388 -11.51 -49.57 20.75
C GLN A 388 -12.68 -48.86 21.47
N GLY A 389 -13.40 -47.97 20.78
CA GLY A 389 -14.48 -47.18 21.33
C GLY A 389 -14.07 -45.93 22.08
N ASN A 390 -12.81 -45.51 21.96
CA ASN A 390 -12.38 -44.25 22.54
C ASN A 390 -12.81 -43.09 21.64
N GLN A 391 -13.32 -42.02 22.22
CA GLN A 391 -13.68 -40.81 21.50
C GLN A 391 -12.42 -40.11 21.02
N LEU A 392 -12.37 -39.76 19.71
CA LEU A 392 -11.28 -39.04 19.08
C LEU A 392 -11.59 -37.55 18.89
N GLY A 393 -12.87 -37.21 18.76
CA GLY A 393 -13.31 -35.83 18.64
C GLY A 393 -14.79 -35.70 18.24
N LEU A 394 -15.29 -34.47 18.39
CA LEU A 394 -16.59 -34.04 17.93
C LEU A 394 -16.43 -33.27 16.61
N ILE A 395 -17.32 -33.51 15.66
CA ILE A 395 -17.32 -32.85 14.35
C ILE A 395 -18.68 -32.23 14.11
N GLU A 396 -18.72 -30.92 14.00
CA GLU A 396 -19.89 -30.21 13.54
C GLU A 396 -19.74 -29.93 12.04
N SER A 397 -20.81 -30.11 11.27
CA SER A 397 -20.83 -29.81 9.84
C SER A 397 -22.15 -29.20 9.42
N MET A 398 -22.08 -28.25 8.49
CA MET A 398 -23.26 -27.63 7.89
C MET A 398 -22.98 -27.29 6.42
N VAL A 399 -23.97 -27.61 5.58
CA VAL A 399 -24.02 -27.14 4.20
C VAL A 399 -24.87 -25.87 4.14
N GLN A 400 -24.41 -24.86 3.45
CA GLN A 400 -25.17 -23.66 3.14
C GLN A 400 -25.27 -23.46 1.63
N TYR A 401 -26.38 -22.90 1.17
CA TYR A 401 -26.58 -22.53 -0.23
C TYR A 401 -26.81 -21.04 -0.36
N TRP A 402 -26.05 -20.38 -1.22
CA TRP A 402 -26.18 -18.97 -1.44
C TRP A 402 -25.74 -18.55 -2.86
N ASN A 403 -26.61 -17.81 -3.55
CA ASN A 403 -26.30 -17.20 -4.88
C ASN A 403 -25.66 -18.15 -5.91
N GLY A 404 -26.14 -19.40 -5.99
CA GLY A 404 -25.64 -20.37 -6.96
C GLY A 404 -24.40 -21.14 -6.53
N ALA A 405 -23.93 -20.98 -5.29
CA ALA A 405 -22.83 -21.74 -4.71
C ALA A 405 -23.26 -22.49 -3.44
N TYR A 406 -22.67 -23.64 -3.21
CA TYR A 406 -22.72 -24.33 -1.91
C TYR A 406 -21.43 -24.09 -1.14
N GLY A 407 -21.57 -23.84 0.16
CA GLY A 407 -20.50 -23.84 1.13
C GLY A 407 -20.68 -24.98 2.14
N LEU A 408 -19.63 -25.72 2.42
CA LEU A 408 -19.59 -26.78 3.42
C LEU A 408 -18.59 -26.41 4.50
N ASP A 409 -19.09 -26.26 5.73
CA ASP A 409 -18.29 -26.02 6.91
C ASP A 409 -18.07 -27.30 7.69
N TYR A 410 -16.83 -27.53 8.14
CA TYR A 410 -16.48 -28.49 9.17
C TYR A 410 -15.75 -27.78 10.31
N ARG A 411 -16.27 -27.91 11.53
CA ARG A 411 -15.56 -27.59 12.77
C ARG A 411 -15.28 -28.87 13.53
N ILE A 412 -14.00 -29.06 13.85
CA ILE A 412 -13.51 -30.27 14.48
C ILE A 412 -12.98 -29.91 15.87
N TYR A 413 -13.47 -30.57 16.88
CA TYR A 413 -13.05 -30.42 18.28
C TYR A 413 -12.33 -31.70 18.69
N PRO A 414 -10.98 -31.75 18.58
CA PRO A 414 -10.21 -32.92 18.96
C PRO A 414 -10.35 -33.25 20.44
N ASP A 415 -10.52 -34.54 20.78
CA ASP A 415 -10.47 -34.98 22.15
C ASP A 415 -9.06 -34.93 22.72
N SER A 416 -8.95 -34.91 24.06
CA SER A 416 -7.67 -34.86 24.77
C SER A 416 -6.71 -36.02 24.44
N ILE A 417 -7.26 -37.16 24.02
CA ILE A 417 -6.48 -38.34 23.64
C ILE A 417 -5.70 -38.12 22.35
N VAL A 418 -6.14 -37.21 21.47
CA VAL A 418 -5.51 -36.88 20.19
C VAL A 418 -5.06 -35.42 20.11
N ASN A 419 -5.44 -34.62 21.10
CA ASN A 419 -5.03 -33.21 21.25
C ASN A 419 -4.00 -33.12 22.39
N ILE A 420 -2.80 -33.64 22.16
CA ILE A 420 -1.73 -33.63 23.15
C ILE A 420 -1.13 -32.23 23.22
N ASN A 421 -1.61 -31.42 24.17
CA ASN A 421 -0.98 -30.15 24.51
C ASN A 421 0.48 -30.36 24.91
N GLY A 422 1.40 -29.90 24.07
CA GLY A 422 2.74 -29.52 24.52
C GLY A 422 3.94 -30.23 23.93
N SER A 423 3.93 -31.49 23.47
CA SER A 423 5.19 -32.10 22.99
C SER A 423 5.10 -33.02 21.77
N ASP A 424 3.93 -33.39 21.33
CA ASP A 424 3.80 -34.25 20.14
C ASP A 424 2.51 -34.04 19.34
N THR A 425 2.18 -32.78 19.03
CA THR A 425 1.05 -32.40 18.15
C THR A 425 1.21 -32.98 16.74
N SER A 426 2.42 -33.43 16.38
CA SER A 426 2.75 -34.06 15.09
C SER A 426 2.36 -35.54 15.00
N ARG A 427 1.74 -36.10 16.02
CA ARG A 427 1.43 -37.54 16.06
C ARG A 427 0.14 -37.90 15.33
N TYR A 428 -0.86 -37.01 15.35
CA TYR A 428 -2.18 -37.20 14.76
C TYR A 428 -2.50 -36.04 13.84
N PHE A 429 -2.98 -36.34 12.62
CA PHE A 429 -3.48 -35.36 11.68
C PHE A 429 -4.95 -35.64 11.37
N TRP A 430 -5.75 -34.58 11.37
CA TRP A 430 -7.09 -34.63 10.86
C TRP A 430 -7.06 -34.59 9.35
N ARG A 431 -7.86 -35.45 8.70
CA ARG A 431 -7.86 -35.60 7.25
C ARG A 431 -9.18 -35.08 6.70
N PHE A 432 -9.11 -34.11 5.81
CA PHE A 432 -10.20 -33.70 4.96
C PHE A 432 -10.06 -34.42 3.62
N SER A 433 -11.10 -35.17 3.21
CA SER A 433 -11.09 -36.02 2.03
C SER A 433 -12.21 -35.65 1.06
N SER A 434 -11.95 -35.76 -0.24
CA SER A 434 -12.94 -35.60 -1.28
C SER A 434 -12.88 -36.76 -2.29
N THR A 435 -14.02 -37.05 -2.94
CA THR A 435 -14.15 -37.96 -4.09
C THR A 435 -15.33 -37.52 -4.94
N GLY A 436 -15.39 -37.92 -6.22
CA GLY A 436 -16.45 -37.53 -7.13
C GLY A 436 -15.93 -36.75 -8.32
N LEU A 437 -16.76 -35.88 -8.92
CA LEU A 437 -16.40 -35.10 -10.10
C LEU A 437 -16.84 -33.66 -9.95
N GLY A 438 -15.93 -32.73 -10.07
CA GLY A 438 -16.17 -31.30 -10.05
C GLY A 438 -15.09 -30.50 -9.32
N ARG A 439 -15.05 -29.21 -9.57
CA ARG A 439 -14.13 -28.29 -8.91
C ARG A 439 -14.72 -27.76 -7.60
N PHE A 440 -13.86 -27.66 -6.59
CA PHE A 440 -14.14 -26.91 -5.39
C PHE A 440 -12.86 -26.22 -4.91
N ASP A 441 -13.04 -25.22 -4.03
CA ASP A 441 -11.97 -24.51 -3.35
C ASP A 441 -12.24 -24.58 -1.85
N ALA A 442 -11.19 -24.73 -1.02
CA ALA A 442 -11.32 -24.85 0.43
C ALA A 442 -10.26 -24.01 1.14
N TRP A 443 -10.62 -23.49 2.31
CA TRP A 443 -9.75 -22.67 3.15
C TRP A 443 -9.69 -23.19 4.58
N SER A 444 -8.48 -23.22 5.12
CA SER A 444 -8.20 -23.53 6.53
C SER A 444 -6.83 -22.98 6.90
N TYR A 445 -6.68 -22.48 8.13
CA TYR A 445 -5.39 -22.10 8.69
C TYR A 445 -4.54 -23.29 9.16
N ASP A 446 -5.13 -24.48 9.22
CA ASP A 446 -4.57 -25.65 9.88
C ASP A 446 -3.94 -26.65 8.90
N MET A 447 -3.93 -26.37 7.59
CA MET A 447 -3.45 -27.29 6.56
C MET A 447 -1.97 -27.58 6.67
N VAL A 448 -1.61 -28.86 6.55
CA VAL A 448 -0.21 -29.32 6.56
C VAL A 448 0.44 -29.11 5.20
N PHE A 449 1.53 -28.37 5.17
CA PHE A 449 2.25 -28.04 3.93
C PHE A 449 3.60 -28.73 3.80
N ASP A 450 4.31 -28.90 4.94
CA ASP A 450 5.67 -29.45 5.03
C ASP A 450 5.74 -30.77 5.80
N ASN A 451 6.90 -31.41 5.79
CA ASN A 451 7.18 -32.65 6.51
C ASN A 451 6.26 -33.82 6.14
N LEU A 452 5.83 -33.85 4.89
CA LEU A 452 5.00 -34.91 4.35
C LEU A 452 5.80 -36.22 4.28
N PRO A 453 5.13 -37.40 4.43
CA PRO A 453 5.77 -38.69 4.25
C PRO A 453 6.19 -38.91 2.80
N ASP A 454 7.18 -39.79 2.60
CA ASP A 454 7.51 -40.32 1.29
C ASP A 454 6.52 -41.42 0.84
N SER A 455 6.45 -41.66 -0.47
CA SER A 455 5.54 -42.62 -1.08
C SER A 455 5.86 -44.08 -0.83
N ILE A 456 7.05 -44.39 -0.33
CA ILE A 456 7.43 -45.76 0.05
C ILE A 456 6.85 -46.10 1.40
N SER A 457 7.01 -45.20 2.37
CA SER A 457 6.52 -45.39 3.74
C SER A 457 4.99 -45.15 3.84
N TYR A 458 4.39 -44.38 2.92
CA TYR A 458 2.95 -44.08 2.86
C TYR A 458 2.47 -43.95 1.42
N PRO A 459 2.11 -45.07 0.74
CA PRO A 459 1.74 -45.05 -0.68
C PRO A 459 0.57 -44.12 -1.04
N ASP A 460 -0.38 -43.92 -0.10
CA ASP A 460 -1.54 -43.07 -0.31
C ASP A 460 -1.21 -41.57 -0.43
N ILE A 461 0.03 -41.18 -0.06
CA ILE A 461 0.50 -39.78 -0.20
C ILE A 461 0.40 -39.25 -1.62
N ARG A 462 0.39 -40.11 -2.65
CA ARG A 462 0.14 -39.74 -4.04
C ARG A 462 -1.20 -39.06 -4.26
N ASN A 463 -2.16 -39.31 -3.38
CA ASN A 463 -3.49 -38.71 -3.41
C ASN A 463 -3.57 -37.47 -2.50
N TYR A 464 -2.49 -37.11 -1.83
CA TYR A 464 -2.44 -35.89 -1.01
C TYR A 464 -2.49 -34.64 -1.89
N ARG A 465 -3.34 -33.72 -1.51
CA ARG A 465 -3.42 -32.40 -2.14
C ARG A 465 -2.76 -31.39 -1.24
N LYS A 466 -1.64 -30.87 -1.72
CA LYS A 466 -0.87 -29.85 -1.01
C LYS A 466 -1.57 -28.50 -1.13
N PRO A 467 -1.74 -27.73 -0.04
CA PRO A 467 -2.32 -26.40 -0.12
C PRO A 467 -1.46 -25.46 -0.95
N ASP A 468 -2.13 -24.51 -1.60
CA ASP A 468 -1.51 -23.43 -2.38
C ASP A 468 -0.95 -22.34 -1.47
N THR A 469 0.08 -21.65 -1.98
CA THR A 469 0.66 -20.45 -1.37
C THR A 469 0.72 -19.27 -2.33
N ASP A 470 0.12 -19.39 -3.51
CA ASP A 470 0.31 -18.46 -4.63
C ASP A 470 -0.97 -18.09 -5.38
N GLN A 471 -2.13 -18.61 -4.99
CA GLN A 471 -3.40 -18.27 -5.63
C GLN A 471 -4.60 -18.32 -4.66
N THR A 472 -5.62 -17.52 -4.95
CA THR A 472 -6.92 -17.44 -4.26
C THR A 472 -6.80 -17.20 -2.75
N LEU A 473 -5.87 -16.31 -2.39
CA LEU A 473 -5.50 -15.94 -1.03
C LEU A 473 -6.03 -14.56 -0.61
N VAL A 474 -6.78 -13.88 -1.45
CA VAL A 474 -7.40 -12.59 -1.13
C VAL A 474 -8.53 -12.80 -0.13
N SER A 475 -8.65 -11.93 0.85
CA SER A 475 -9.71 -11.97 1.87
C SER A 475 -11.11 -12.02 1.27
N SER A 476 -12.04 -12.84 1.83
CA SER A 476 -13.27 -13.23 1.14
C SER A 476 -14.17 -12.07 0.73
N PHE A 477 -14.67 -11.25 1.69
CA PHE A 477 -15.63 -10.18 1.35
C PHE A 477 -15.01 -9.10 0.45
N THR A 478 -13.66 -8.98 0.45
CA THR A 478 -12.95 -8.03 -0.42
C THR A 478 -12.90 -8.49 -1.88
N CYS A 479 -13.31 -9.73 -2.15
CA CYS A 479 -13.48 -10.27 -3.52
C CYS A 479 -14.69 -9.66 -4.26
N SER A 480 -15.47 -8.77 -3.63
CA SER A 480 -16.52 -7.99 -4.29
C SER A 480 -16.00 -7.19 -5.49
N ASP A 481 -16.87 -6.99 -6.49
CA ASP A 481 -16.55 -6.14 -7.66
C ASP A 481 -16.49 -4.65 -7.32
N LYS A 482 -17.24 -4.21 -6.31
CA LYS A 482 -17.37 -2.78 -5.97
C LYS A 482 -16.33 -2.32 -4.96
N VAL A 483 -15.84 -3.23 -4.13
CA VAL A 483 -14.75 -2.95 -3.22
C VAL A 483 -13.43 -2.83 -3.99
N ILE A 484 -12.64 -1.82 -3.69
CA ILE A 484 -11.29 -1.64 -4.23
C ILE A 484 -10.32 -2.39 -3.32
N THR A 485 -9.74 -3.47 -3.81
CA THR A 485 -8.87 -4.36 -3.04
C THR A 485 -7.41 -4.09 -3.37
N VAL A 486 -6.58 -3.88 -2.33
CA VAL A 486 -5.24 -3.35 -2.48
C VAL A 486 -4.18 -4.33 -2.01
N GLY A 487 -3.26 -4.71 -2.91
CA GLY A 487 -2.04 -5.45 -2.62
C GLY A 487 -0.90 -4.54 -2.14
N SER A 488 0.23 -5.13 -1.77
CA SER A 488 1.34 -4.42 -1.13
C SER A 488 2.66 -4.60 -1.86
N TYR A 489 3.43 -3.49 -1.99
CA TYR A 489 4.83 -3.54 -2.39
C TYR A 489 5.73 -2.74 -1.43
N ALA A 490 7.04 -3.03 -1.50
CA ALA A 490 8.03 -2.46 -0.58
C ALA A 490 8.25 -0.95 -0.80
N ASN A 491 8.02 -0.16 0.27
CA ASN A 491 8.14 1.29 0.30
C ASN A 491 9.59 1.76 0.49
N ARG A 492 10.28 1.16 1.45
CA ARG A 492 11.65 1.52 1.83
C ARG A 492 12.39 0.31 2.41
N ASN A 493 13.70 0.43 2.52
CA ASN A 493 14.56 -0.54 3.20
C ASN A 493 15.49 0.11 4.23
N TYR A 494 15.36 1.41 4.49
CA TYR A 494 16.08 2.11 5.56
C TYR A 494 15.32 3.36 6.03
N TYR A 495 15.62 3.80 7.25
CA TYR A 495 15.20 5.09 7.83
C TYR A 495 16.00 5.42 9.10
N THR A 496 15.89 6.64 9.60
CA THR A 496 16.49 7.07 10.87
C THR A 496 15.55 6.75 12.03
N ASN A 497 16.01 5.95 12.97
CA ASN A 497 15.22 5.47 14.12
C ASN A 497 15.26 6.43 15.32
N ALA A 498 14.55 6.05 16.40
CA ALA A 498 14.41 6.85 17.63
C ALA A 498 15.72 7.16 18.34
N ASN A 499 16.79 6.43 18.07
CA ASN A 499 18.14 6.65 18.59
C ASN A 499 19.03 7.43 17.61
N PHE A 500 18.46 8.01 16.56
CA PHE A 500 19.16 8.70 15.46
C PHE A 500 20.19 7.81 14.74
N ALA A 501 20.02 6.51 14.80
CA ALA A 501 20.76 5.52 14.02
C ALA A 501 19.98 5.12 12.78
N THR A 502 20.68 4.67 11.72
CA THR A 502 20.04 4.12 10.55
C THR A 502 19.62 2.68 10.81
N THR A 503 18.31 2.43 10.72
CA THR A 503 17.76 1.07 10.60
C THR A 503 17.72 0.70 9.13
N MET A 504 18.27 -0.45 8.74
CA MET A 504 18.34 -0.92 7.34
C MET A 504 18.13 -2.42 7.28
N ASP A 505 17.40 -2.86 6.24
CA ASP A 505 17.28 -4.25 5.83
C ASP A 505 17.57 -4.38 4.34
N THR A 506 18.70 -4.98 4.00
CA THR A 506 19.14 -5.14 2.60
C THR A 506 18.42 -6.27 1.86
N SER A 507 17.65 -7.09 2.54
CA SER A 507 16.81 -8.13 1.91
C SER A 507 15.56 -7.54 1.25
N ILE A 508 15.13 -6.36 1.68
CA ILE A 508 13.99 -5.65 1.11
C ILE A 508 14.41 -4.91 -0.15
N VAL A 509 13.80 -5.25 -1.25
CA VAL A 509 13.99 -4.58 -2.56
C VAL A 509 12.85 -3.60 -2.76
N VAL A 510 13.16 -2.30 -2.66
CA VAL A 510 12.18 -1.22 -2.82
C VAL A 510 11.48 -1.33 -4.17
N GLY A 511 10.16 -1.21 -4.18
CA GLY A 511 9.32 -1.34 -5.37
C GLY A 511 8.90 -2.77 -5.73
N LYS A 512 9.51 -3.82 -5.12
CA LYS A 512 9.14 -5.21 -5.34
C LYS A 512 7.88 -5.58 -4.55
N LEU A 513 7.06 -6.49 -5.08
CA LEU A 513 5.87 -7.04 -4.41
C LEU A 513 6.27 -7.62 -3.04
N SER A 514 5.50 -7.28 -2.01
CA SER A 514 5.72 -7.83 -0.67
C SER A 514 5.35 -9.32 -0.64
N SER A 515 6.20 -10.15 -0.06
CA SER A 515 6.00 -11.61 -0.04
C SER A 515 4.71 -12.05 0.67
N PHE A 516 4.22 -11.23 1.59
CA PHE A 516 2.98 -11.48 2.31
C PHE A 516 1.73 -11.01 1.56
N SER A 517 1.84 -10.22 0.49
CA SER A 517 0.66 -9.69 -0.22
C SER A 517 -0.19 -10.83 -0.77
N SER A 518 -1.44 -10.93 -0.33
CA SER A 518 -2.38 -11.94 -0.82
C SER A 518 -2.66 -11.78 -2.30
N LYS A 519 -2.73 -12.91 -3.00
CA LYS A 519 -2.85 -13.01 -4.46
C LYS A 519 -4.21 -13.58 -4.87
N GLY A 520 -4.69 -13.13 -6.02
CA GLY A 520 -5.86 -13.72 -6.68
C GLY A 520 -5.56 -15.04 -7.38
N PRO A 521 -6.46 -15.46 -8.26
CA PRO A 521 -7.74 -14.85 -8.59
C PRO A 521 -8.79 -14.98 -7.47
N THR A 522 -9.97 -14.41 -7.67
CA THR A 522 -11.16 -14.82 -6.90
C THR A 522 -11.55 -16.27 -7.24
N ARG A 523 -12.41 -16.91 -6.45
CA ARG A 523 -12.89 -18.28 -6.73
C ARG A 523 -13.57 -18.40 -8.10
N ASP A 524 -14.25 -17.35 -8.56
CA ASP A 524 -14.89 -17.28 -9.89
C ASP A 524 -13.95 -16.75 -11.01
N GLY A 525 -12.65 -16.66 -10.76
CA GLY A 525 -11.61 -16.40 -11.75
C GLY A 525 -11.35 -14.93 -12.09
N ARG A 526 -11.95 -13.97 -11.36
CA ARG A 526 -11.68 -12.54 -11.57
C ARG A 526 -10.35 -12.14 -10.95
N ILE A 527 -9.70 -11.16 -11.55
CA ILE A 527 -8.43 -10.62 -11.07
C ILE A 527 -8.66 -9.88 -9.74
N LYS A 528 -7.84 -10.22 -8.76
CA LYS A 528 -7.62 -9.52 -7.49
C LYS A 528 -6.14 -9.73 -7.06
N PRO A 529 -5.55 -8.78 -6.32
CA PRO A 529 -6.09 -7.48 -5.92
C PRO A 529 -6.42 -6.62 -7.14
N ASP A 530 -7.19 -5.53 -6.96
CA ASP A 530 -7.47 -4.60 -8.05
C ASP A 530 -6.23 -3.77 -8.42
N ILE A 531 -5.44 -3.36 -7.42
CA ILE A 531 -4.28 -2.47 -7.56
C ILE A 531 -3.31 -2.69 -6.40
N THR A 532 -2.07 -2.22 -6.51
CA THR A 532 -1.09 -2.26 -5.43
C THR A 532 -0.63 -0.87 -5.01
N ALA A 533 -0.24 -0.73 -3.75
CA ALA A 533 0.36 0.49 -3.19
C ALA A 533 1.50 0.13 -2.21
N THR A 534 2.22 1.14 -1.75
CA THR A 534 3.26 0.94 -0.74
C THR A 534 2.67 0.44 0.58
N GLY A 535 3.13 -0.71 1.07
CA GLY A 535 2.62 -1.32 2.31
C GLY A 535 3.68 -2.02 3.15
N GLU A 536 4.92 -2.12 2.69
CA GLU A 536 6.01 -2.71 3.46
C GLU A 536 7.00 -1.65 3.93
N TRP A 537 7.30 -1.64 5.24
CA TRP A 537 8.10 -0.63 5.92
C TRP A 537 7.54 0.80 5.75
N VAL A 538 6.27 0.99 6.04
CA VAL A 538 5.65 2.32 6.08
C VAL A 538 5.78 2.94 7.46
N LEU A 539 6.18 4.22 7.53
CA LEU A 539 6.23 5.01 8.75
C LEU A 539 4.96 5.82 8.89
N SER A 540 4.27 5.68 10.02
CA SER A 540 3.05 6.42 10.33
C SER A 540 2.82 6.52 11.84
N CYS A 541 1.74 7.17 12.24
CA CYS A 541 1.37 7.45 13.63
C CYS A 541 1.38 6.17 14.49
N GLY A 542 1.79 6.30 15.74
CA GLY A 542 1.65 5.26 16.75
C GLY A 542 1.07 5.84 18.05
N THR A 543 0.41 5.02 18.87
CA THR A 543 -0.03 5.48 20.18
C THR A 543 1.16 5.82 21.07
N GLN A 544 1.04 6.84 21.89
CA GLN A 544 2.15 7.25 22.77
C GLN A 544 2.56 6.13 23.73
N ALA A 545 1.62 5.27 24.14
CA ALA A 545 1.89 4.13 25.01
C ALA A 545 2.79 3.09 24.32
N GLU A 546 2.42 2.65 23.12
CA GLU A 546 3.21 1.69 22.35
C GLU A 546 4.56 2.27 21.94
N LEU A 547 4.60 3.53 21.49
CA LEU A 547 5.86 4.18 21.11
C LEU A 547 6.86 4.22 22.29
N ASN A 548 6.39 4.53 23.51
CA ASN A 548 7.24 4.50 24.70
C ASN A 548 7.77 3.10 25.00
N GLN A 549 6.93 2.08 24.85
CA GLN A 549 7.33 0.69 25.02
C GLN A 549 8.35 0.27 23.96
N LEU A 550 8.08 0.55 22.68
CA LEU A 550 8.99 0.21 21.58
C LEU A 550 10.34 0.92 21.70
N VAL A 551 10.36 2.20 22.09
CA VAL A 551 11.64 2.91 22.32
C VAL A 551 12.50 2.22 23.38
N ALA A 552 11.87 1.57 24.36
CA ALA A 552 12.59 0.84 25.42
C ALA A 552 13.12 -0.53 25.00
N VAL A 553 12.37 -1.25 24.12
CA VAL A 553 12.67 -2.66 23.79
C VAL A 553 13.09 -2.90 22.34
N GLU A 554 12.57 -2.10 21.40
CA GLU A 554 12.80 -2.22 19.94
C GLU A 554 12.87 -0.82 19.28
N PRO A 555 13.82 0.04 19.72
CA PRO A 555 13.88 1.44 19.26
C PRO A 555 14.06 1.57 17.74
N GLU A 556 14.55 0.51 17.09
CA GLU A 556 14.67 0.42 15.63
C GLU A 556 13.33 0.35 14.92
N LYS A 557 12.21 0.09 15.60
CA LYS A 557 10.87 0.14 15.02
C LYS A 557 10.25 1.53 15.06
N VAL A 558 10.81 2.46 15.81
CA VAL A 558 10.29 3.82 16.01
C VAL A 558 11.12 4.80 15.19
N ALA A 559 10.47 5.69 14.45
CA ALA A 559 11.15 6.75 13.71
C ALA A 559 11.72 7.84 14.63
N ALA A 560 12.71 8.58 14.14
CA ALA A 560 13.23 9.77 14.81
C ALA A 560 12.08 10.73 15.15
N GLY A 561 12.13 11.34 16.35
CA GLY A 561 11.05 12.20 16.87
C GLY A 561 10.00 11.46 17.70
N ARG A 562 9.99 10.13 17.71
CA ARG A 562 9.19 9.27 18.61
C ARG A 562 7.67 9.54 18.59
N LYS A 563 7.14 9.85 17.41
CA LYS A 563 5.71 10.03 17.15
C LYS A 563 5.17 9.04 16.11
N HIS A 564 6.07 8.42 15.35
CA HIS A 564 5.76 7.52 14.26
C HIS A 564 6.52 6.20 14.41
N LYS A 565 5.93 5.11 13.96
CA LYS A 565 6.54 3.78 13.96
C LYS A 565 6.48 3.16 12.58
N ARG A 566 7.32 2.14 12.36
CA ARG A 566 7.31 1.31 11.17
C ARG A 566 6.26 0.20 11.31
N SER A 567 5.49 -0.03 10.24
CA SER A 567 4.64 -1.21 10.10
C SER A 567 4.69 -1.75 8.68
N SER A 568 4.23 -3.01 8.49
CA SER A 568 4.14 -3.70 7.21
C SER A 568 2.86 -4.51 7.13
N GLY A 569 2.25 -4.57 5.93
CA GLY A 569 1.01 -5.28 5.66
C GLY A 569 0.23 -4.62 4.53
N THR A 570 -0.67 -5.35 3.89
CA THR A 570 -1.66 -4.76 2.99
C THR A 570 -2.59 -3.77 3.71
N SER A 571 -2.66 -3.86 5.04
CA SER A 571 -3.27 -2.86 5.91
C SER A 571 -2.65 -1.48 5.81
N MET A 572 -1.38 -1.36 5.36
CA MET A 572 -0.67 -0.10 5.15
C MET A 572 -0.79 0.39 3.71
N SER A 573 -1.07 -0.49 2.75
CA SER A 573 -1.28 -0.12 1.35
C SER A 573 -2.71 0.35 1.06
N SER A 574 -3.73 -0.26 1.66
CA SER A 574 -5.12 0.14 1.44
C SER A 574 -5.41 1.60 1.83
N PRO A 575 -4.93 2.15 2.96
CA PRO A 575 -5.16 3.55 3.30
C PRO A 575 -4.46 4.54 2.35
N VAL A 576 -3.40 4.12 1.65
CA VAL A 576 -2.81 4.94 0.57
C VAL A 576 -3.82 5.13 -0.55
N VAL A 577 -4.41 4.02 -1.05
CA VAL A 577 -5.40 4.06 -2.12
C VAL A 577 -6.69 4.76 -1.67
N ALA A 578 -7.12 4.56 -0.42
CA ALA A 578 -8.26 5.27 0.15
C ALA A 578 -8.03 6.80 0.16
N GLY A 579 -6.83 7.23 0.56
CA GLY A 579 -6.44 8.64 0.49
C GLY A 579 -6.47 9.18 -0.95
N ILE A 580 -5.94 8.44 -1.92
CA ILE A 580 -5.94 8.83 -3.34
C ILE A 580 -7.38 8.92 -3.88
N ALA A 581 -8.26 8.00 -3.50
CA ALA A 581 -9.68 8.08 -3.83
C ALA A 581 -10.34 9.35 -3.23
N ALA A 582 -9.93 9.77 -2.03
CA ALA A 582 -10.39 11.03 -1.44
C ALA A 582 -9.88 12.26 -2.20
N LEU A 583 -8.61 12.27 -2.67
CA LEU A 583 -8.11 13.34 -3.53
C LEU A 583 -8.88 13.43 -4.86
N TYR A 584 -9.24 12.27 -5.42
CA TYR A 584 -10.08 12.22 -6.63
C TYR A 584 -11.49 12.75 -6.39
N LEU A 585 -12.12 12.40 -5.25
CA LEU A 585 -13.46 12.89 -4.87
C LEU A 585 -13.46 14.36 -4.48
N GLU A 586 -12.38 14.92 -3.92
CA GLU A 586 -12.25 16.38 -3.75
C GLU A 586 -12.38 17.11 -5.08
N LYS A 587 -11.76 16.58 -6.13
CA LYS A 587 -11.84 17.13 -7.49
C LYS A 587 -13.18 16.84 -8.16
N ASN A 588 -13.76 15.67 -7.92
CA ASN A 588 -14.96 15.15 -8.58
C ASN A 588 -16.00 14.66 -7.54
N PRO A 589 -16.63 15.55 -6.77
CA PRO A 589 -17.42 15.17 -5.59
C PRO A 589 -18.71 14.40 -5.90
N SER A 590 -19.15 14.38 -7.15
CA SER A 590 -20.31 13.61 -7.63
C SER A 590 -19.95 12.28 -8.29
N ALA A 591 -18.66 11.92 -8.35
CA ALA A 591 -18.24 10.66 -8.94
C ALA A 591 -18.77 9.46 -8.15
N ASP A 592 -19.25 8.45 -8.85
CA ASP A 592 -19.64 7.19 -8.22
C ASP A 592 -18.43 6.26 -7.98
N TRP A 593 -18.67 5.14 -7.28
CA TRP A 593 -17.64 4.17 -6.96
C TRP A 593 -16.95 3.60 -8.20
N GLN A 594 -17.69 3.44 -9.30
CA GLN A 594 -17.16 2.87 -10.54
C GLN A 594 -16.24 3.85 -11.26
N GLU A 595 -16.58 5.15 -11.26
CA GLU A 595 -15.73 6.21 -11.80
C GLU A 595 -14.42 6.31 -11.01
N VAL A 596 -14.49 6.26 -9.66
CA VAL A 596 -13.32 6.27 -8.79
C VAL A 596 -12.45 5.03 -9.04
N LYS A 597 -13.04 3.82 -9.02
CA LYS A 597 -12.33 2.58 -9.27
C LYS A 597 -11.69 2.57 -10.66
N ASN A 598 -12.44 2.95 -11.68
CA ASN A 598 -11.93 3.02 -13.05
C ASN A 598 -10.78 4.04 -13.21
N ALA A 599 -10.83 5.18 -12.50
CA ALA A 599 -9.73 6.14 -12.53
C ALA A 599 -8.46 5.54 -11.92
N LEU A 600 -8.56 4.87 -10.77
CA LEU A 600 -7.44 4.20 -10.13
C LEU A 600 -6.81 3.12 -11.02
N LEU A 601 -7.64 2.24 -11.60
CA LEU A 601 -7.15 1.10 -12.38
C LEU A 601 -6.55 1.51 -13.73
N ARG A 602 -7.18 2.44 -14.44
CA ARG A 602 -6.69 2.91 -15.75
C ARG A 602 -5.41 3.73 -15.66
N CYS A 603 -5.17 4.36 -14.50
CA CYS A 603 -4.02 5.23 -14.27
C CYS A 603 -2.92 4.53 -13.46
N ALA A 604 -3.02 3.22 -13.27
CA ALA A 604 -2.00 2.45 -12.58
C ALA A 604 -0.68 2.45 -13.35
N ASP A 605 0.42 2.60 -12.63
CA ASP A 605 1.77 2.61 -13.18
C ASP A 605 2.33 1.19 -13.33
N GLN A 606 3.22 1.02 -14.31
CA GLN A 606 3.94 -0.21 -14.60
C GLN A 606 5.44 0.04 -14.54
N ASP A 607 6.19 -0.88 -13.96
CA ASP A 607 7.64 -0.79 -13.89
C ASP A 607 8.33 -2.16 -14.13
N GLN A 608 9.63 -2.19 -13.91
CA GLN A 608 10.43 -3.42 -14.08
C GLN A 608 9.99 -4.58 -13.16
N TYR A 609 9.28 -4.31 -12.06
CA TYR A 609 8.83 -5.34 -11.11
C TYR A 609 7.44 -5.85 -11.43
N THR A 610 6.55 -5.00 -11.93
CA THR A 610 5.20 -5.40 -12.37
C THR A 610 5.23 -6.15 -13.70
N GLY A 611 6.25 -5.91 -14.53
CA GLY A 611 6.28 -6.44 -15.89
C GLY A 611 5.25 -5.76 -16.82
N ASN A 612 5.05 -6.36 -18.01
CA ASN A 612 4.23 -5.77 -19.08
C ASN A 612 2.92 -6.54 -19.33
N ASN A 613 2.59 -7.54 -18.51
CA ASN A 613 1.43 -8.42 -18.70
C ASN A 613 0.32 -8.15 -17.68
N LEU A 614 0.09 -6.88 -17.37
CA LEU A 614 -1.01 -6.48 -16.50
C LEU A 614 -2.36 -6.39 -17.26
N PRO A 615 -3.49 -6.63 -16.57
CA PRO A 615 -3.62 -6.95 -15.16
C PRO A 615 -3.32 -8.42 -14.84
N ASP A 616 -2.79 -8.70 -13.63
CA ASP A 616 -2.51 -10.04 -13.14
C ASP A 616 -2.97 -10.25 -11.67
N ASN A 617 -2.78 -11.46 -11.13
CA ASN A 617 -3.23 -11.81 -9.79
C ASN A 617 -2.27 -11.40 -8.66
N ASP A 618 -1.10 -10.89 -8.98
CA ASP A 618 -0.09 -10.41 -8.05
C ASP A 618 -0.21 -8.88 -7.83
N TRP A 619 -0.31 -8.16 -8.94
CA TRP A 619 -0.26 -6.70 -8.99
C TRP A 619 -1.61 -6.03 -9.27
N GLY A 620 -2.63 -6.81 -9.69
CA GLY A 620 -3.85 -6.24 -10.25
C GLY A 620 -3.55 -5.46 -11.53
N TYR A 621 -4.02 -4.24 -11.61
CA TYR A 621 -3.75 -3.34 -12.73
C TYR A 621 -2.40 -2.63 -12.65
N GLY A 622 -1.64 -2.80 -11.56
CA GLY A 622 -0.32 -2.21 -11.36
C GLY A 622 -0.18 -1.44 -10.06
N LYS A 623 0.75 -0.50 -10.02
CA LYS A 623 1.00 0.39 -8.88
C LYS A 623 0.13 1.64 -8.98
N VAL A 624 -0.44 2.07 -7.85
CA VAL A 624 -1.24 3.29 -7.85
C VAL A 624 -0.37 4.53 -8.10
N ASP A 625 -0.85 5.44 -8.95
CA ASP A 625 -0.26 6.75 -9.23
C ASP A 625 -1.29 7.85 -8.95
N ALA A 626 -1.12 8.53 -7.81
CA ALA A 626 -2.05 9.58 -7.38
C ALA A 626 -2.11 10.74 -8.37
N TYR A 627 -0.96 11.15 -8.91
CA TYR A 627 -0.90 12.25 -9.85
C TYR A 627 -1.62 11.94 -11.15
N ALA A 628 -1.39 10.76 -11.73
CA ALA A 628 -2.07 10.31 -12.92
C ALA A 628 -3.59 10.20 -12.70
N VAL A 629 -4.03 9.65 -11.55
CA VAL A 629 -5.44 9.53 -11.17
C VAL A 629 -6.12 10.90 -11.07
N VAL A 630 -5.53 11.85 -10.36
CA VAL A 630 -6.13 13.18 -10.15
C VAL A 630 -6.04 14.05 -11.40
N ARG A 631 -4.93 13.99 -12.13
CA ARG A 631 -4.79 14.69 -13.42
C ARG A 631 -5.81 14.20 -14.45
N GLY A 632 -6.10 12.91 -14.41
CA GLY A 632 -6.88 12.18 -15.39
C GLY A 632 -5.97 11.60 -16.47
N CYS A 633 -5.94 10.28 -16.56
CA CYS A 633 -5.30 9.59 -17.68
C CYS A 633 -6.16 9.80 -18.91
N THR A 634 -5.62 10.39 -19.92
CA THR A 634 -6.25 10.35 -21.25
C THR A 634 -6.29 8.89 -21.70
N VAL A 635 -7.51 8.35 -21.90
CA VAL A 635 -7.68 7.12 -22.68
C VAL A 635 -7.38 7.50 -24.13
N GLY A 636 -6.14 7.44 -24.47
CA GLY A 636 -5.66 7.71 -25.81
C GLY A 636 -4.26 7.18 -25.84
N ILE A 637 -4.13 5.99 -26.44
CA ILE A 637 -2.87 5.38 -26.84
C ILE A 637 -1.74 5.80 -25.88
N GLU A 638 -1.39 4.90 -24.98
CA GLU A 638 -0.21 5.09 -24.12
C GLU A 638 0.89 5.72 -24.97
N GLU A 639 1.49 6.79 -24.47
CA GLU A 639 2.86 7.10 -24.85
C GLU A 639 3.71 5.91 -24.34
N THR A 640 3.66 4.81 -25.09
CA THR A 640 4.48 3.64 -24.81
C THR A 640 5.91 4.03 -25.11
N GLY A 641 6.64 4.31 -24.07
CA GLY A 641 8.07 4.50 -24.09
C GLY A 641 8.48 5.94 -23.89
N ASP A 642 8.68 6.33 -22.64
CA ASP A 642 9.79 7.18 -22.29
C ASP A 642 11.10 6.50 -22.72
N SER A 643 11.35 6.57 -24.03
CA SER A 643 12.72 6.74 -24.47
C SER A 643 12.95 8.24 -24.36
N PRO A 644 13.71 8.75 -23.37
CA PRO A 644 13.99 10.19 -23.22
C PRO A 644 14.75 10.79 -24.41
N TYR A 645 14.90 10.03 -25.49
CA TYR A 645 15.76 10.29 -26.64
C TYR A 645 15.04 10.34 -27.99
N ILE A 646 13.67 10.21 -28.03
CA ILE A 646 12.94 10.36 -29.29
C ILE A 646 12.24 11.72 -29.29
N ASP A 647 12.80 12.67 -30.07
CA ASP A 647 12.13 13.93 -30.36
C ASP A 647 11.09 13.71 -31.45
N PHE A 648 9.83 14.05 -31.20
CA PHE A 648 8.72 13.96 -32.13
C PHE A 648 7.71 15.06 -31.87
N GLY A 649 7.45 15.90 -32.84
CA GLY A 649 6.50 17.00 -32.70
C GLY A 649 5.85 17.40 -34.01
N VAL A 650 4.88 18.31 -33.95
CA VAL A 650 4.08 18.79 -35.07
C VAL A 650 3.87 20.30 -34.99
N TYR A 651 4.11 21.02 -36.13
CA TYR A 651 3.87 22.43 -36.24
C TYR A 651 3.54 22.83 -37.69
N PRO A 652 2.56 23.75 -37.92
CA PRO A 652 1.64 24.29 -36.93
C PRO A 652 0.63 23.24 -36.43
N ASN A 653 0.16 23.46 -35.19
CA ASN A 653 -0.92 22.66 -34.57
C ASN A 653 -1.69 23.57 -33.60
N PRO A 654 -2.93 23.99 -33.92
CA PRO A 654 -3.76 23.59 -35.07
C PRO A 654 -3.23 23.92 -36.44
N ALA A 655 -3.59 23.12 -37.45
CA ALA A 655 -3.17 23.24 -38.84
C ALA A 655 -4.39 23.33 -39.78
N SER A 656 -4.27 24.07 -40.90
CA SER A 656 -5.37 24.28 -41.86
C SER A 656 -5.11 23.69 -43.24
N ALA A 657 -3.88 23.78 -43.77
CA ALA A 657 -3.54 23.32 -45.13
C ALA A 657 -2.44 22.24 -45.10
N SER A 658 -1.36 22.50 -44.38
CA SER A 658 -0.27 21.56 -44.18
C SER A 658 0.26 21.64 -42.74
N THR A 659 0.98 20.63 -42.34
CA THR A 659 1.70 20.57 -41.05
C THR A 659 3.04 19.87 -41.27
N THR A 660 4.00 20.21 -40.44
CA THR A 660 5.35 19.64 -40.48
C THR A 660 5.60 18.83 -39.22
N PHE A 661 5.92 17.56 -39.38
CA PHE A 661 6.40 16.70 -38.32
C PHE A 661 7.91 16.81 -38.23
N HIS A 662 8.45 17.05 -37.05
CA HIS A 662 9.87 16.89 -36.77
C HIS A 662 10.09 15.61 -35.94
N PHE A 663 11.21 14.95 -36.18
CA PHE A 663 11.56 13.70 -35.50
C PHE A 663 13.07 13.51 -35.43
N ASP A 664 13.52 12.87 -34.34
CA ASP A 664 14.90 12.41 -34.19
C ASP A 664 14.89 10.98 -33.61
N LEU A 665 15.33 10.05 -34.45
CA LEU A 665 15.45 8.61 -34.17
C LEU A 665 16.92 8.18 -34.11
N SER A 666 17.87 9.11 -34.05
CA SER A 666 19.32 8.84 -34.17
C SER A 666 19.84 7.92 -33.06
N LEU A 667 19.16 7.86 -31.93
CA LEU A 667 19.48 6.98 -30.78
C LEU A 667 18.73 5.65 -30.82
N LEU A 668 17.83 5.45 -31.78
CA LEU A 668 17.11 4.17 -31.93
C LEU A 668 18.04 3.13 -32.58
N ARG A 669 18.46 2.12 -31.82
CA ARG A 669 19.28 1.00 -32.34
C ARG A 669 18.45 -0.06 -33.08
N ASP A 670 17.40 0.35 -33.78
CA ASP A 670 16.48 -0.54 -34.50
C ASP A 670 16.61 -0.31 -36.02
N ASN A 671 17.00 -1.34 -36.78
CA ASN A 671 17.20 -1.28 -38.23
C ASN A 671 15.88 -1.38 -39.03
N ARG A 672 14.73 -1.07 -38.44
CA ARG A 672 13.42 -1.20 -39.08
C ARG A 672 12.94 0.14 -39.64
N GLU A 673 12.11 0.06 -40.68
CA GLU A 673 11.53 1.22 -41.33
C GLU A 673 10.56 1.97 -40.41
N PRO A 674 10.95 3.14 -39.85
CA PRO A 674 10.02 3.95 -39.05
C PRO A 674 9.01 4.64 -39.97
N ARG A 675 7.80 4.87 -39.47
CA ARG A 675 6.74 5.57 -40.19
C ARG A 675 5.95 6.52 -39.29
N ILE A 676 5.39 7.55 -39.90
CA ILE A 676 4.39 8.43 -39.26
C ILE A 676 3.02 8.01 -39.78
N ARG A 677 2.07 7.73 -38.89
CA ARG A 677 0.70 7.38 -39.24
C ARG A 677 -0.28 8.39 -38.62
N ILE A 678 -1.25 8.84 -39.42
CA ILE A 678 -2.36 9.69 -38.98
C ILE A 678 -3.62 8.84 -38.95
N THR A 679 -4.29 8.79 -37.80
CA THR A 679 -5.54 8.06 -37.60
C THR A 679 -6.67 8.98 -37.18
N ASP A 680 -7.89 8.64 -37.58
CA ASP A 680 -9.10 9.35 -37.14
C ASP A 680 -9.48 8.97 -35.69
N PRO A 681 -10.50 9.62 -35.10
CA PRO A 681 -10.92 9.34 -33.71
C PRO A 681 -11.46 7.92 -33.46
N VAL A 682 -11.80 7.16 -34.53
CA VAL A 682 -12.24 5.77 -34.42
C VAL A 682 -11.10 4.78 -34.76
N GLY A 683 -9.85 5.26 -34.88
CA GLY A 683 -8.65 4.43 -35.07
C GLY A 683 -8.36 4.01 -36.52
N ARG A 684 -9.09 4.50 -37.53
CA ARG A 684 -8.81 4.19 -38.93
C ARG A 684 -7.62 4.99 -39.44
N THR A 685 -6.65 4.34 -40.07
CA THR A 685 -5.52 5.00 -40.69
C THR A 685 -5.99 5.83 -41.89
N ILE A 686 -5.71 7.14 -41.84
CA ILE A 686 -6.04 8.09 -42.92
C ILE A 686 -4.83 8.35 -43.78
N LYS A 687 -3.65 8.52 -43.17
CA LYS A 687 -2.38 8.71 -43.89
C LYS A 687 -1.26 7.92 -43.21
N SER A 688 -0.26 7.53 -44.00
CA SER A 688 0.97 6.89 -43.50
C SER A 688 2.17 7.32 -44.35
N PHE A 689 3.28 7.66 -43.70
CA PHE A 689 4.50 8.13 -44.33
C PHE A 689 5.68 7.30 -43.82
N VAL A 690 6.42 6.63 -44.70
CA VAL A 690 7.67 5.94 -44.36
C VAL A 690 8.80 6.96 -44.24
N LEU A 691 9.59 6.84 -43.18
CA LEU A 691 10.71 7.73 -42.93
C LEU A 691 12.02 7.09 -43.43
N ASN A 692 12.65 7.73 -44.42
CA ASN A 692 13.88 7.22 -45.03
C ASN A 692 15.18 7.78 -44.41
N ARG A 693 15.08 8.44 -43.25
CA ARG A 693 16.19 9.05 -42.49
C ARG A 693 15.93 8.99 -40.99
N ALA A 694 17.01 8.98 -40.22
CA ALA A 694 16.93 8.87 -38.77
C ALA A 694 16.48 10.16 -38.07
N ALA A 695 16.67 11.33 -38.68
CA ALA A 695 16.22 12.59 -38.12
C ALA A 695 15.85 13.58 -39.21
N GLY A 696 14.96 14.52 -38.92
CA GLY A 696 14.58 15.60 -39.82
C GLY A 696 13.14 16.03 -39.71
N THR A 697 12.61 16.57 -40.80
CA THR A 697 11.24 17.05 -40.90
C THR A 697 10.52 16.41 -42.08
N LEU A 698 9.20 16.20 -41.92
CA LEU A 698 8.29 15.73 -42.96
C LEU A 698 7.11 16.71 -43.06
N GLU A 699 6.95 17.38 -44.19
CA GLU A 699 5.75 18.19 -44.43
C GLU A 699 4.64 17.32 -45.02
N ALA A 700 3.43 17.43 -44.45
CA ALA A 700 2.25 16.69 -44.87
C ALA A 700 1.11 17.67 -45.20
N ALA A 701 0.56 17.58 -46.38
CA ALA A 701 -0.69 18.25 -46.75
C ALA A 701 -1.84 17.56 -46.03
N ILE A 702 -2.72 18.37 -45.43
CA ILE A 702 -3.88 17.93 -44.65
C ILE A 702 -5.20 18.55 -45.13
N THR A 703 -5.21 19.14 -46.31
CA THR A 703 -6.40 19.77 -46.92
C THR A 703 -7.57 18.79 -47.18
N ASP A 704 -7.27 17.53 -47.26
CA ASP A 704 -8.22 16.43 -47.44
C ASP A 704 -8.80 15.88 -46.10
N LEU A 705 -8.27 16.32 -44.95
CA LEU A 705 -8.79 15.93 -43.64
C LEU A 705 -9.95 16.86 -43.25
N ALA A 706 -11.01 16.30 -42.67
CA ALA A 706 -12.09 17.08 -42.09
C ALA A 706 -11.61 17.87 -40.85
N PRO A 707 -12.20 19.02 -40.53
CA PRO A 707 -11.92 19.68 -39.26
C PRO A 707 -12.19 18.75 -38.08
N GLY A 708 -11.24 18.65 -37.13
CA GLY A 708 -11.33 17.74 -36.01
C GLY A 708 -9.97 17.37 -35.41
N TYR A 709 -9.98 16.43 -34.50
CA TYR A 709 -8.74 15.91 -33.88
C TYR A 709 -8.35 14.58 -34.50
N TYR A 710 -7.08 14.41 -34.76
CA TYR A 710 -6.45 13.22 -35.29
C TYR A 710 -5.32 12.78 -34.37
N THR A 711 -5.08 11.47 -34.32
CA THR A 711 -3.92 10.90 -33.63
C THR A 711 -2.80 10.69 -34.65
N VAL A 712 -1.60 11.17 -34.33
CA VAL A 712 -0.42 10.96 -35.14
C VAL A 712 0.58 10.14 -34.37
N SER A 713 0.92 8.94 -34.87
CA SER A 713 1.90 8.04 -34.25
C SER A 713 3.17 7.96 -35.09
N LEU A 714 4.31 8.03 -34.40
CA LEU A 714 5.61 7.64 -34.89
C LEU A 714 5.83 6.18 -34.46
N GLU A 715 6.02 5.28 -35.41
CA GLU A 715 6.02 3.83 -35.14
C GLU A 715 7.02 3.06 -35.99
N THR A 716 7.36 1.85 -35.55
CA THR A 716 8.00 0.79 -36.33
C THR A 716 7.04 -0.38 -36.53
N ASP A 717 7.37 -1.37 -37.32
CA ASP A 717 6.49 -2.52 -37.60
C ASP A 717 6.05 -3.32 -36.36
N ARG A 718 6.65 -3.08 -35.19
CA ARG A 718 6.35 -3.83 -33.95
C ARG A 718 5.87 -2.97 -32.79
N ARG A 719 6.04 -1.66 -32.82
CA ARG A 719 5.62 -0.79 -31.70
C ARG A 719 5.43 0.66 -32.13
N ILE A 720 4.55 1.35 -31.43
CA ILE A 720 4.43 2.79 -31.45
C ILE A 720 5.56 3.36 -30.59
N LEU A 721 6.32 4.30 -31.12
CA LEU A 721 7.45 4.94 -30.46
C LEU A 721 7.01 6.20 -29.73
N ARG A 722 6.13 7.01 -30.35
CA ARG A 722 5.58 8.24 -29.81
C ARG A 722 4.24 8.56 -30.47
N THR A 723 3.38 9.28 -29.75
CA THR A 723 2.07 9.71 -30.26
C THR A 723 1.84 11.17 -29.92
N ILE A 724 1.28 11.94 -30.85
CA ILE A 724 0.89 13.33 -30.65
C ILE A 724 -0.51 13.56 -31.24
N ARG A 725 -1.20 14.60 -30.79
CA ARG A 725 -2.49 14.99 -31.32
C ARG A 725 -2.32 16.08 -32.36
N LEU A 726 -3.00 15.96 -33.50
CA LEU A 726 -3.09 16.98 -34.54
C LEU A 726 -4.53 17.53 -34.56
N ALA A 727 -4.66 18.84 -34.38
CA ALA A 727 -5.92 19.55 -34.58
C ALA A 727 -5.97 20.12 -36.01
N VAL A 728 -6.98 19.76 -36.78
CA VAL A 728 -7.24 20.29 -38.11
C VAL A 728 -8.38 21.32 -38.00
N VAL A 729 -8.11 22.55 -38.48
CA VAL A 729 -9.05 23.67 -38.50
C VAL A 729 -9.19 24.20 -39.95
N ARG A 730 -10.33 24.81 -40.25
CA ARG A 730 -10.55 25.51 -41.54
C ARG A 730 -11.05 26.91 -41.32
#